data_3d59ba8d7f2b197fe12236af7f52a727
#
_entry.id   3d59ba8d7f2b197fe12236af7f52a727
#
_cell.length_a   1.000
_cell.length_b   1.000
_cell.length_c   1.000
_cell.angle_alpha   90.00
_cell.angle_beta   90.00
_cell.angle_gamma   90.00
#
_symmetry.space_group_name_H-M   'P 1'
#
loop_
_entity.id
_entity.type
_entity.pdbx_description
1 polymer ?
#
loop_
_entity_poly.entity_id
_entity_poly.type
_entity_poly.pdbx_seq_one_letter_code
_entity_poly.pdbx_strand_id
1 'polypeptide(L)'
;MLFPKSHRFLTPLLIVMTILVVIACSSDKFVPDGQYLLDKVELRSDRKDVNSSLLMQYVRQKGNSRWFSLFKIPLGTYAMAGEDTTKWINRTLRRMGEEPVLYDSVQARLSSEDLTVAMQNMGYMNATVDVEKKVKGKKLTLNYLLHPGNPYIINRFNYEIEDSVIERVLAPHLKKDTDRPHQFTVTSLDDERKRLTHILNDSGFYRFHKDFIYYTADSTQGRQHVNVTLHLMKYIENSDAKPTLHPRYVINNVNFIPGDSTGFHLRKGVLEDNTLIEKGKYFSATDLQKTYNNFSRLGAVRYTNINFREVPRYDSLVIGKTFTYTTSSTHYLDADIQVSNNKPNTISFQPEGTNTAGDLGAAAVLSYQNRNLFRGSEHLSLEFRAAFEAIKGLEGYKNSDYEEYSVQAHLQFPRFLAPFISKNFKRKSSATSEVSVGWNLQNRPEFHRRVFSSAWKYHWSDPVRHLTYDFDLLNLSYVYMPWISETFKHDYLDNATTRNAILRYNYQDLFILRTGFGVNYSGANQAFRARMELAGNLLNGLSGVFNFKKNSEGKRTLFNIAYAQYAKFDFDYTKILRFDERNSLALHGGFGIAIPYGNSTVLPFEKRYFSGGANSVRGWSVRELGPGKFKGVDGRIDFINQTGDMKLDLNAEYRTHLFWKLDAAAFIDAGNIWTLRDYADQPGGQFSFKSFYNQIAVAYGLGLRLNFDYFILRFDGGMKAINPAYTSTEEHYALWHPNLKRDFTFHFAVGLPF
;
A
#
# COMPACT_ATOMS: atom_id res chain seq x y z
N MET A 1 59.07 -4.97 5.90
CA MET A 1 57.98 -4.67 6.85
C MET A 1 56.80 -4.16 6.07
N LEU A 2 55.87 -5.03 5.77
CA LEU A 2 54.66 -4.74 4.98
C LEU A 2 53.49 -4.82 5.97
N PHE A 3 52.92 -3.66 6.33
CA PHE A 3 51.63 -3.59 7.03
C PHE A 3 50.53 -3.95 6.02
N PRO A 4 49.58 -4.81 6.39
CA PRO A 4 48.51 -5.20 5.49
C PRO A 4 47.60 -4.01 5.20
N LYS A 5 47.23 -3.82 3.93
CA LYS A 5 46.39 -2.73 3.40
C LYS A 5 44.93 -2.64 3.94
N SER A 6 44.55 -3.55 4.85
CA SER A 6 43.20 -3.62 5.44
C SER A 6 42.89 -2.50 6.46
N HIS A 7 43.87 -1.81 6.99
CA HIS A 7 43.66 -0.76 8.00
C HIS A 7 43.16 0.61 7.41
N ARG A 8 43.21 0.80 6.09
CA ARG A 8 42.84 2.10 5.50
C ARG A 8 41.36 2.42 5.56
N PHE A 9 40.44 1.45 5.77
CA PHE A 9 38.99 1.66 5.88
C PHE A 9 38.51 1.59 7.35
N LEU A 10 39.20 0.87 8.22
CA LEU A 10 38.84 0.88 9.64
C LEU A 10 39.08 2.28 10.25
N THR A 11 40.12 3.00 9.79
CA THR A 11 40.45 4.32 10.32
C THR A 11 39.36 5.37 10.08
N PRO A 12 38.82 5.60 8.88
CA PRO A 12 37.74 6.59 8.70
C PRO A 12 36.43 6.13 9.38
N LEU A 13 36.12 4.84 9.42
CA LEU A 13 34.97 4.30 10.15
C LEU A 13 35.16 4.49 11.67
N LEU A 14 36.35 4.24 12.19
CA LEU A 14 36.67 4.49 13.60
C LEU A 14 36.65 5.98 13.94
N ILE A 15 37.12 6.85 13.03
CA ILE A 15 37.03 8.29 13.19
C ILE A 15 35.59 8.75 13.21
N VAL A 16 34.73 8.28 12.28
CA VAL A 16 33.30 8.59 12.29
C VAL A 16 32.63 8.06 13.55
N MET A 17 32.92 6.83 13.98
CA MET A 17 32.43 6.28 15.25
C MET A 17 32.92 7.08 16.46
N THR A 18 34.20 7.50 16.45
CA THR A 18 34.77 8.31 17.55
C THR A 18 34.13 9.69 17.60
N ILE A 19 33.90 10.32 16.45
CA ILE A 19 33.17 11.59 16.33
C ILE A 19 31.74 11.42 16.85
N LEU A 20 31.04 10.36 16.47
CA LEU A 20 29.69 10.05 16.94
C LEU A 20 29.63 9.81 18.47
N VAL A 21 30.65 9.16 19.04
CA VAL A 21 30.76 8.94 20.49
C VAL A 21 31.08 10.24 21.22
N VAL A 22 31.95 11.10 20.68
CA VAL A 22 32.29 12.41 21.26
C VAL A 22 31.09 13.37 21.22
N ILE A 23 30.31 13.35 20.14
CA ILE A 23 29.05 14.11 20.05
C ILE A 23 28.02 13.65 21.10
N ALA A 24 28.02 12.34 21.44
CA ALA A 24 27.12 11.81 22.45
C ALA A 24 27.50 12.22 23.91
N CYS A 25 28.76 12.59 24.16
CA CYS A 25 29.23 12.93 25.51
C CYS A 25 28.94 14.35 26.00
N SER A 26 28.58 15.30 25.13
CA SER A 26 28.38 16.73 25.50
C SER A 26 26.92 17.15 25.68
N SER A 27 26.04 16.20 25.99
CA SER A 27 24.58 16.42 26.01
C SER A 27 24.06 17.34 27.14
N ASP A 28 24.89 17.70 28.11
CA ASP A 28 24.47 18.39 29.33
C ASP A 28 24.76 19.90 29.31
N LYS A 29 25.38 20.43 28.23
CA LYS A 29 25.92 21.80 28.14
C LYS A 29 24.83 22.88 28.34
N PHE A 30 23.63 22.64 27.82
CA PHE A 30 22.53 23.63 27.89
C PHE A 30 21.47 23.26 28.92
N VAL A 31 21.80 22.40 29.88
CA VAL A 31 20.90 22.09 30.99
C VAL A 31 21.17 23.08 32.10
N PRO A 32 20.21 23.96 32.49
CA PRO A 32 20.35 24.92 33.56
C PRO A 32 20.66 24.25 34.90
N ASP A 33 21.34 24.95 35.78
CA ASP A 33 21.60 24.44 37.13
C ASP A 33 20.29 24.28 37.91
N GLY A 34 20.16 23.16 38.58
CA GLY A 34 18.94 22.80 39.31
C GLY A 34 17.86 22.12 38.45
N GLN A 35 18.08 21.98 37.17
CA GLN A 35 17.18 21.23 36.24
C GLN A 35 17.83 19.95 35.77
N TYR A 36 17.01 19.04 35.26
CA TYR A 36 17.46 17.75 34.76
C TYR A 36 17.04 17.54 33.30
N LEU A 37 17.97 17.03 32.49
CA LEU A 37 17.70 16.53 31.16
C LEU A 37 16.86 15.24 31.25
N LEU A 38 15.71 15.20 30.61
CA LEU A 38 14.92 13.98 30.50
C LEU A 38 15.61 13.01 29.52
N ASP A 39 16.44 12.13 30.08
CA ASP A 39 17.27 11.22 29.29
C ASP A 39 16.46 10.09 28.65
N LYS A 40 15.57 9.48 29.44
CA LYS A 40 14.77 8.33 29.02
C LYS A 40 13.45 8.31 29.77
N VAL A 41 12.39 7.87 29.09
CA VAL A 41 11.09 7.54 29.69
C VAL A 41 10.83 6.07 29.43
N GLU A 42 10.51 5.32 30.47
CA GLU A 42 10.19 3.90 30.42
C GLU A 42 8.82 3.64 31.04
N LEU A 43 8.07 2.76 30.43
CA LEU A 43 6.83 2.19 30.95
C LEU A 43 7.11 0.74 31.35
N ARG A 44 6.91 0.39 32.60
CA ARG A 44 7.07 -0.98 33.11
C ARG A 44 5.76 -1.42 33.73
N SER A 45 5.26 -2.54 33.30
CA SER A 45 4.01 -3.11 33.85
C SER A 45 4.32 -4.40 34.62
N ASP A 46 3.63 -4.58 35.73
CA ASP A 46 3.65 -5.82 36.50
C ASP A 46 3.00 -7.00 35.75
N ARG A 47 2.22 -6.66 34.69
CA ARG A 47 1.50 -7.65 33.89
C ARG A 47 2.03 -7.70 32.46
N LYS A 48 2.22 -8.90 31.93
CA LYS A 48 2.70 -9.13 30.56
C LYS A 48 1.62 -8.90 29.48
N ASP A 49 0.34 -8.99 29.84
CA ASP A 49 -0.79 -8.77 28.94
C ASP A 49 -1.06 -7.28 28.65
N VAL A 50 -0.48 -6.38 29.44
CA VAL A 50 -0.56 -4.93 29.19
C VAL A 50 0.56 -4.50 28.25
N ASN A 51 0.19 -4.10 27.04
CA ASN A 51 1.16 -3.64 26.06
C ASN A 51 1.62 -2.20 26.35
N SER A 52 2.76 -2.08 27.01
CA SER A 52 3.37 -0.78 27.38
C SER A 52 3.64 0.12 26.17
N SER A 53 3.89 -0.45 24.98
CA SER A 53 4.14 0.33 23.76
C SER A 53 2.91 1.08 23.30
N LEU A 54 1.71 0.53 23.47
CA LEU A 54 0.46 1.22 23.16
C LEU A 54 0.16 2.34 24.15
N LEU A 55 0.61 2.22 25.38
CA LEU A 55 0.40 3.22 26.43
C LEU A 55 1.38 4.39 26.32
N MET A 56 2.50 4.26 25.61
CA MET A 56 3.48 5.34 25.42
C MET A 56 2.89 6.60 24.75
N GLN A 57 1.79 6.48 24.01
CA GLN A 57 1.09 7.62 23.42
C GLN A 57 0.44 8.55 24.44
N TYR A 58 0.15 8.07 25.66
CA TYR A 58 -0.42 8.85 26.74
C TYR A 58 0.63 9.56 27.60
N VAL A 59 1.91 9.34 27.30
CA VAL A 59 3.02 10.05 27.95
C VAL A 59 3.22 11.39 27.26
N ARG A 60 2.99 12.48 27.98
CA ARG A 60 3.03 13.85 27.46
C ARG A 60 4.43 14.35 27.17
N GLN A 61 5.42 13.92 27.97
CA GLN A 61 6.79 14.34 27.81
C GLN A 61 7.70 13.14 27.55
N LYS A 62 8.32 13.13 26.37
CA LYS A 62 9.28 12.11 25.94
C LYS A 62 10.68 12.69 25.94
N GLY A 63 11.70 11.87 26.19
CA GLY A 63 13.09 12.28 26.09
C GLY A 63 13.48 12.61 24.64
N ASN A 64 14.65 13.27 24.49
CA ASN A 64 15.18 13.60 23.18
C ASN A 64 15.28 12.39 22.23
N SER A 65 15.06 12.64 20.96
CA SER A 65 15.06 11.61 19.91
C SER A 65 16.42 10.94 19.76
N ARG A 66 16.38 9.70 19.27
CA ARG A 66 17.59 8.89 19.01
C ARG A 66 17.59 8.42 17.56
N TRP A 67 18.72 8.62 16.87
CA TRP A 67 18.94 8.00 15.57
C TRP A 67 19.18 6.50 15.74
N PHE A 68 18.59 5.72 14.86
CA PHE A 68 18.65 4.25 14.93
C PHE A 68 18.23 3.67 16.30
N SER A 69 17.39 4.39 17.07
CA SER A 69 16.98 4.05 18.45
C SER A 69 18.13 3.97 19.46
N LEU A 70 19.35 4.32 19.06
CA LEU A 70 20.58 4.16 19.86
C LEU A 70 21.24 5.51 20.21
N PHE A 71 21.47 6.37 19.24
CA PHE A 71 22.35 7.52 19.36
C PHE A 71 21.59 8.84 19.50
N LYS A 72 21.90 9.63 20.54
CA LYS A 72 21.33 10.97 20.75
C LYS A 72 22.01 12.06 19.91
N ILE A 73 22.22 11.79 18.63
CA ILE A 73 22.89 12.71 17.71
C ILE A 73 22.18 14.06 17.58
N PRO A 74 20.83 14.16 17.50
CA PRO A 74 20.17 15.45 17.44
C PRO A 74 20.46 16.35 18.67
N LEU A 75 20.41 15.79 19.86
CA LEU A 75 20.76 16.50 21.07
C LEU A 75 22.26 16.90 21.08
N GLY A 76 23.14 16.00 20.65
CA GLY A 76 24.59 16.27 20.53
C GLY A 76 24.85 17.39 19.53
N THR A 77 24.18 17.41 18.39
CA THR A 77 24.28 18.47 17.36
C THR A 77 23.86 19.82 17.93
N TYR A 78 22.77 19.88 18.69
CA TYR A 78 22.37 21.10 19.39
C TYR A 78 23.43 21.53 20.41
N ALA A 79 23.97 20.60 21.18
CA ALA A 79 25.00 20.87 22.20
C ALA A 79 26.33 21.37 21.61
N MET A 80 26.62 21.08 20.35
CA MET A 80 27.80 21.63 19.64
C MET A 80 27.66 23.10 19.28
N ALA A 81 26.44 23.64 19.26
CA ALA A 81 26.24 25.07 19.00
C ALA A 81 26.88 25.91 20.11
N GLY A 82 27.45 27.04 19.72
CA GLY A 82 27.91 28.06 20.64
C GLY A 82 26.76 28.85 21.26
N GLU A 83 27.03 29.62 22.30
CA GLU A 83 26.04 30.46 22.98
C GLU A 83 25.57 31.62 22.09
N ASP A 84 26.47 32.15 21.28
CA ASP A 84 26.20 33.25 20.36
C ASP A 84 25.28 32.81 19.22
N THR A 85 24.00 33.19 19.33
CA THR A 85 22.96 32.89 18.34
C THR A 85 23.02 33.74 17.09
N THR A 86 23.88 34.74 17.03
CA THR A 86 24.02 35.62 15.84
C THR A 86 24.80 34.91 14.74
N LYS A 87 25.71 34.01 15.07
CA LYS A 87 26.53 33.25 14.14
C LYS A 87 25.69 32.22 13.36
N TRP A 88 25.80 32.27 12.04
CA TRP A 88 25.01 31.38 11.16
C TRP A 88 25.24 29.91 11.46
N ILE A 89 26.44 29.52 11.85
CA ILE A 89 26.81 28.13 12.17
C ILE A 89 26.05 27.63 13.41
N ASN A 90 25.97 28.47 14.45
CA ASN A 90 25.26 28.12 15.68
C ASN A 90 23.76 28.03 15.44
N ARG A 91 23.19 28.93 14.65
CA ARG A 91 21.78 28.87 14.22
C ARG A 91 21.49 27.59 13.45
N THR A 92 22.39 27.22 12.53
CA THR A 92 22.23 26.00 11.74
C THR A 92 22.31 24.75 12.60
N LEU A 93 23.30 24.66 13.51
CA LEU A 93 23.43 23.53 14.43
C LEU A 93 22.22 23.40 15.39
N ARG A 94 21.71 24.52 15.91
CA ARG A 94 20.49 24.53 16.74
C ARG A 94 19.24 24.12 15.94
N ARG A 95 19.14 24.54 14.67
CA ARG A 95 18.03 24.16 13.79
C ARG A 95 18.07 22.71 13.36
N MET A 96 19.28 22.15 13.16
CA MET A 96 19.49 20.73 12.80
C MET A 96 19.43 19.80 14.00
N GLY A 97 19.77 20.33 15.18
CA GLY A 97 19.71 19.62 16.43
C GLY A 97 18.33 19.67 17.09
N GLU A 98 18.23 19.04 18.26
CA GLU A 98 17.02 19.04 19.09
C GLU A 98 17.39 19.65 20.45
N GLU A 99 16.59 20.64 20.88
CA GLU A 99 16.75 21.29 22.18
C GLU A 99 16.64 20.26 23.32
N PRO A 100 17.44 20.40 24.40
CA PRO A 100 17.35 19.53 25.55
C PRO A 100 15.94 19.54 26.15
N VAL A 101 15.30 18.38 26.21
CA VAL A 101 14.02 18.22 26.90
C VAL A 101 14.29 18.18 28.40
N LEU A 102 13.88 19.23 29.08
CA LEU A 102 14.02 19.33 30.53
C LEU A 102 12.87 18.63 31.24
N TYR A 103 13.15 17.94 32.32
CA TYR A 103 12.13 17.27 33.12
C TYR A 103 11.14 18.29 33.73
N ASP A 104 9.87 18.06 33.48
CA ASP A 104 8.76 18.83 34.08
C ASP A 104 7.90 17.89 34.95
N SER A 105 7.84 18.22 36.23
CA SER A 105 7.09 17.44 37.23
C SER A 105 5.57 17.48 37.00
N VAL A 106 5.05 18.59 36.45
CA VAL A 106 3.62 18.73 36.14
C VAL A 106 3.25 17.81 34.98
N GLN A 107 4.05 17.82 33.92
CA GLN A 107 3.82 16.93 32.79
C GLN A 107 3.98 15.45 33.17
N ALA A 108 4.90 15.14 34.09
CA ALA A 108 5.05 13.78 34.61
C ALA A 108 3.83 13.30 35.38
N ARG A 109 3.26 14.17 36.25
CA ARG A 109 2.03 13.89 37.00
C ARG A 109 0.83 13.72 36.06
N LEU A 110 0.64 14.64 35.12
CA LEU A 110 -0.45 14.54 34.13
C LEU A 110 -0.33 13.26 33.25
N SER A 111 0.89 12.86 32.91
CA SER A 111 1.10 11.58 32.20
C SER A 111 0.71 10.38 33.05
N SER A 112 1.00 10.41 34.36
CA SER A 112 0.58 9.36 35.29
C SER A 112 -0.95 9.25 35.39
N GLU A 113 -1.64 10.37 35.41
CA GLU A 113 -3.10 10.45 35.40
C GLU A 113 -3.67 9.92 34.08
N ASP A 114 -3.15 10.37 32.93
CA ASP A 114 -3.57 9.91 31.60
C ASP A 114 -3.35 8.38 31.42
N LEU A 115 -2.22 7.86 31.90
CA LEU A 115 -1.93 6.43 31.88
C LEU A 115 -2.90 5.63 32.77
N THR A 116 -3.23 6.16 33.95
CA THR A 116 -4.22 5.54 34.84
C THR A 116 -5.58 5.46 34.17
N VAL A 117 -6.06 6.56 33.58
CA VAL A 117 -7.34 6.60 32.86
C VAL A 117 -7.30 5.66 31.62
N ALA A 118 -6.19 5.61 30.92
CA ALA A 118 -6.03 4.69 29.78
C ALA A 118 -6.16 3.24 30.23
N MET A 119 -5.55 2.82 31.34
CA MET A 119 -5.68 1.48 31.88
C MET A 119 -7.10 1.18 32.39
N GLN A 120 -7.75 2.17 33.03
CA GLN A 120 -9.15 2.03 33.42
C GLN A 120 -10.06 1.81 32.20
N ASN A 121 -9.87 2.55 31.12
CA ASN A 121 -10.58 2.36 29.87
C ASN A 121 -10.33 0.96 29.23
N MET A 122 -9.19 0.37 29.53
CA MET A 122 -8.87 -1.01 29.16
C MET A 122 -9.46 -2.05 30.12
N GLY A 123 -10.18 -1.63 31.19
CA GLY A 123 -10.84 -2.53 32.12
C GLY A 123 -10.05 -2.83 33.41
N TYR A 124 -8.95 -2.17 33.64
CA TYR A 124 -8.18 -2.25 34.90
C TYR A 124 -8.60 -1.13 35.84
N MET A 125 -9.80 -1.24 36.44
CA MET A 125 -10.44 -0.16 37.20
C MET A 125 -9.65 0.28 38.41
N ASN A 126 -8.84 -0.61 39.00
CA ASN A 126 -8.02 -0.34 40.19
C ASN A 126 -6.56 -0.02 39.80
N ALA A 127 -6.33 0.33 38.52
CA ALA A 127 -4.99 0.64 38.06
C ALA A 127 -4.42 1.88 38.78
N THR A 128 -3.14 1.79 39.12
CA THR A 128 -2.35 2.92 39.67
C THR A 128 -1.04 3.00 38.88
N VAL A 129 -0.45 4.20 38.89
CA VAL A 129 0.80 4.48 38.23
C VAL A 129 1.74 5.20 39.18
N ASP A 130 2.84 4.56 39.55
CA ASP A 130 3.90 5.17 40.33
C ASP A 130 4.96 5.76 39.41
N VAL A 131 5.54 6.89 39.84
CA VAL A 131 6.53 7.64 39.08
C VAL A 131 7.87 7.57 39.80
N GLU A 132 8.79 6.77 39.26
CA GLU A 132 10.14 6.62 39.80
C GLU A 132 11.12 7.49 39.01
N LYS A 133 11.94 8.28 39.74
CA LYS A 133 12.96 9.14 39.16
C LYS A 133 14.35 8.57 39.45
N LYS A 134 15.15 8.32 38.41
CA LYS A 134 16.56 7.91 38.55
C LYS A 134 17.44 9.01 38.01
N VAL A 135 18.15 9.70 38.92
CA VAL A 135 19.04 10.82 38.57
C VAL A 135 20.47 10.33 38.52
N LYS A 136 21.19 10.68 37.43
CA LYS A 136 22.61 10.45 37.27
C LYS A 136 23.27 11.71 36.70
N GLY A 137 23.91 12.50 37.55
CA GLY A 137 24.42 13.83 37.21
C GLY A 137 23.25 14.77 36.83
N LYS A 138 23.34 15.44 35.69
CA LYS A 138 22.24 16.27 35.14
C LYS A 138 21.20 15.48 34.34
N LYS A 139 21.31 14.13 34.24
CA LYS A 139 20.39 13.28 33.46
C LYS A 139 19.38 12.59 34.38
N LEU A 140 18.11 12.57 33.95
CA LEU A 140 17.00 11.94 34.66
C LEU A 140 16.35 10.89 33.75
N THR A 141 16.24 9.67 34.26
CA THR A 141 15.38 8.63 33.69
C THR A 141 14.08 8.58 34.46
N LEU A 142 12.97 8.67 33.77
CA LEU A 142 11.64 8.62 34.33
C LEU A 142 11.01 7.26 34.05
N ASN A 143 10.70 6.52 35.10
CA ASN A 143 10.02 5.22 34.99
C ASN A 143 8.59 5.39 35.50
N TYR A 144 7.62 5.07 34.67
CA TYR A 144 6.24 4.87 35.08
C TYR A 144 6.05 3.38 35.37
N LEU A 145 5.83 3.06 36.65
CA LEU A 145 5.51 1.71 37.09
C LEU A 145 4.00 1.54 37.04
N LEU A 146 3.55 0.73 36.09
CA LEU A 146 2.14 0.49 35.88
C LEU A 146 1.71 -0.71 36.73
N HIS A 147 0.78 -0.47 37.62
CA HIS A 147 0.13 -1.46 38.48
C HIS A 147 -1.33 -1.64 38.05
N PRO A 148 -1.61 -2.40 36.99
CA PRO A 148 -2.96 -2.54 36.45
C PRO A 148 -3.91 -3.24 37.41
N GLY A 149 -3.40 -4.10 38.29
CA GLY A 149 -4.21 -5.00 39.08
C GLY A 149 -4.87 -6.08 38.21
N ASN A 150 -5.96 -6.66 38.68
CA ASN A 150 -6.72 -7.62 37.89
C ASN A 150 -7.76 -6.90 37.03
N PRO A 151 -7.98 -7.37 35.78
CA PRO A 151 -8.99 -6.78 34.91
C PRO A 151 -10.40 -7.11 35.44
N TYR A 152 -11.30 -6.17 35.23
CA TYR A 152 -12.72 -6.42 35.44
C TYR A 152 -13.29 -7.22 34.26
N ILE A 153 -14.05 -8.25 34.55
CA ILE A 153 -14.61 -9.19 33.58
C ILE A 153 -16.12 -9.06 33.57
N ILE A 154 -16.72 -8.95 32.41
CA ILE A 154 -18.17 -8.97 32.24
C ILE A 154 -18.67 -10.40 32.52
N ASN A 155 -19.46 -10.54 33.57
CA ASN A 155 -20.08 -11.82 33.95
C ASN A 155 -21.43 -12.04 33.24
N ARG A 156 -22.28 -11.00 33.25
CA ARG A 156 -23.56 -10.98 32.52
C ARG A 156 -23.68 -9.69 31.72
N PHE A 157 -24.25 -9.81 30.53
CA PHE A 157 -24.57 -8.67 29.68
C PHE A 157 -26.08 -8.70 29.37
N ASN A 158 -26.82 -7.77 29.93
CA ASN A 158 -28.26 -7.66 29.78
C ASN A 158 -28.62 -6.51 28.82
N TYR A 159 -29.79 -6.63 28.19
CA TYR A 159 -30.35 -5.58 27.36
C TYR A 159 -31.72 -5.18 27.93
N GLU A 160 -31.89 -3.91 28.22
CA GLU A 160 -33.17 -3.30 28.62
C GLU A 160 -33.59 -2.31 27.54
N ILE A 161 -34.57 -2.69 26.75
CA ILE A 161 -35.05 -1.94 25.60
C ILE A 161 -36.48 -1.53 25.87
N GLU A 162 -36.71 -0.25 26.12
CA GLU A 162 -38.02 0.29 26.44
C GLU A 162 -38.94 0.38 25.20
N ASP A 163 -38.40 0.35 24.01
CA ASP A 163 -39.12 0.42 22.75
C ASP A 163 -39.35 -0.98 22.18
N SER A 164 -40.59 -1.44 22.20
CA SER A 164 -40.99 -2.78 21.76
C SER A 164 -40.77 -3.03 20.24
N VAL A 165 -40.73 -1.95 19.44
CA VAL A 165 -40.45 -2.07 17.99
C VAL A 165 -38.96 -2.30 17.78
N ILE A 166 -38.13 -1.55 18.49
CA ILE A 166 -36.67 -1.70 18.48
C ILE A 166 -36.27 -3.07 19.05
N GLU A 167 -36.86 -3.48 20.17
CA GLU A 167 -36.62 -4.80 20.76
C GLU A 167 -36.82 -5.92 19.74
N ARG A 168 -37.93 -5.89 19.00
CA ARG A 168 -38.24 -6.88 17.95
C ARG A 168 -37.21 -6.86 16.81
N VAL A 169 -36.76 -5.68 16.40
CA VAL A 169 -35.77 -5.53 15.33
C VAL A 169 -34.39 -6.02 15.80
N LEU A 170 -34.02 -5.73 17.01
CA LEU A 170 -32.72 -6.11 17.57
C LEU A 170 -32.63 -7.57 18.03
N ALA A 171 -33.76 -8.20 18.42
CA ALA A 171 -33.79 -9.56 18.97
C ALA A 171 -32.92 -10.59 18.20
N PRO A 172 -32.93 -10.66 16.85
CA PRO A 172 -32.07 -11.57 16.10
C PRO A 172 -30.59 -11.18 16.11
N HIS A 173 -30.27 -9.94 16.48
CA HIS A 173 -28.94 -9.36 16.43
C HIS A 173 -28.30 -9.20 17.82
N LEU A 174 -29.07 -9.36 18.90
CA LEU A 174 -28.53 -9.33 20.25
C LEU A 174 -27.58 -10.52 20.42
N LYS A 175 -26.39 -10.23 20.92
CA LYS A 175 -25.45 -11.28 21.30
C LYS A 175 -26.09 -12.04 22.47
N LYS A 176 -26.40 -13.31 22.28
CA LYS A 176 -26.71 -14.20 23.38
C LYS A 176 -25.50 -14.18 24.28
N ASP A 177 -25.75 -14.09 25.57
CA ASP A 177 -24.70 -14.11 26.59
C ASP A 177 -23.75 -15.25 26.25
N THR A 178 -22.59 -14.91 25.85
CA THR A 178 -21.63 -15.89 25.40
C THR A 178 -21.03 -16.46 26.67
N ASP A 179 -21.00 -17.74 26.81
CA ASP A 179 -20.41 -18.53 27.92
C ASP A 179 -18.92 -18.21 28.18
N ARG A 180 -18.39 -17.15 27.60
CA ARG A 180 -17.00 -16.68 27.74
C ARG A 180 -16.98 -15.27 28.34
N PRO A 181 -16.56 -15.16 29.60
CA PRO A 181 -16.34 -13.85 30.22
C PRO A 181 -15.29 -13.07 29.40
N HIS A 182 -15.59 -11.83 29.06
CA HIS A 182 -14.68 -10.94 28.34
C HIS A 182 -14.42 -9.69 29.17
N GLN A 183 -13.29 -9.07 28.91
CA GLN A 183 -12.80 -7.91 29.67
C GLN A 183 -13.75 -6.71 29.51
N PHE A 184 -14.07 -6.06 30.61
CA PHE A 184 -14.87 -4.85 30.66
C PHE A 184 -14.04 -3.65 30.16
N THR A 185 -14.21 -3.27 28.90
CA THR A 185 -13.47 -2.15 28.29
C THR A 185 -14.44 -1.12 27.73
N VAL A 186 -14.08 0.17 27.84
CA VAL A 186 -14.88 1.26 27.27
C VAL A 186 -15.02 1.09 25.75
N THR A 187 -13.97 0.62 25.07
CA THR A 187 -13.99 0.39 23.63
C THR A 187 -15.02 -0.67 23.24
N SER A 188 -15.10 -1.82 23.96
CA SER A 188 -16.06 -2.88 23.65
C SER A 188 -17.50 -2.43 23.83
N LEU A 189 -17.76 -1.58 24.83
CA LEU A 189 -19.08 -0.99 25.07
C LEU A 189 -19.46 0.03 23.99
N ASP A 190 -18.55 0.92 23.61
CA ASP A 190 -18.80 1.88 22.52
C ASP A 190 -18.95 1.21 21.15
N ASP A 191 -18.21 0.14 20.90
CA ASP A 191 -18.36 -0.66 19.68
C ASP A 191 -19.72 -1.36 19.62
N GLU A 192 -20.24 -1.85 20.74
CA GLU A 192 -21.59 -2.40 20.79
C GLU A 192 -22.65 -1.31 20.59
N ARG A 193 -22.51 -0.12 21.19
CA ARG A 193 -23.36 1.03 20.90
C ARG A 193 -23.39 1.37 19.40
N LYS A 194 -22.22 1.47 18.79
CA LYS A 194 -22.07 1.77 17.34
C LYS A 194 -22.72 0.67 16.49
N ARG A 195 -22.50 -0.60 16.86
CA ARG A 195 -23.05 -1.74 16.15
C ARG A 195 -24.59 -1.74 16.18
N LEU A 196 -25.19 -1.56 17.34
CA LEU A 196 -26.64 -1.49 17.47
C LEU A 196 -27.22 -0.26 16.76
N THR A 197 -26.58 0.91 16.91
CA THR A 197 -26.96 2.14 16.19
C THR A 197 -26.96 1.91 14.69
N HIS A 198 -25.94 1.24 14.15
CA HIS A 198 -25.85 0.94 12.73
C HIS A 198 -27.00 0.00 12.26
N ILE A 199 -27.30 -1.04 13.02
CA ILE A 199 -28.41 -1.96 12.72
C ILE A 199 -29.73 -1.22 12.70
N LEU A 200 -29.97 -0.34 13.69
CA LEU A 200 -31.21 0.43 13.77
C LEU A 200 -31.32 1.44 12.61
N ASN A 201 -30.26 2.15 12.32
CA ASN A 201 -30.23 3.07 11.17
C ASN A 201 -30.44 2.33 9.83
N ASP A 202 -29.98 1.09 9.71
CA ASP A 202 -30.25 0.24 8.53
C ASP A 202 -31.68 -0.34 8.52
N SER A 203 -32.36 -0.32 9.66
CA SER A 203 -33.71 -0.82 9.81
C SER A 203 -34.81 0.25 9.74
N GLY A 204 -34.45 1.47 9.37
CA GLY A 204 -35.41 2.55 9.18
C GLY A 204 -35.43 3.62 10.26
N PHE A 205 -34.66 3.52 11.31
CA PHE A 205 -34.66 4.48 12.40
C PHE A 205 -33.72 5.65 12.08
N TYR A 206 -34.10 6.51 11.13
CA TYR A 206 -33.30 7.63 10.60
C TYR A 206 -32.81 8.59 11.68
N ARG A 207 -33.63 8.90 12.71
CA ARG A 207 -33.29 9.81 13.80
C ARG A 207 -32.60 9.12 15.00
N PHE A 208 -32.32 7.82 14.89
CA PHE A 208 -31.68 7.10 15.99
C PHE A 208 -30.20 7.50 16.11
N HIS A 209 -29.79 7.83 17.32
CA HIS A 209 -28.41 8.21 17.64
C HIS A 209 -27.87 7.36 18.79
N LYS A 210 -26.56 7.13 18.82
CA LYS A 210 -25.91 6.32 19.86
C LYS A 210 -26.15 6.81 21.29
N ASP A 211 -26.45 8.10 21.48
CA ASP A 211 -26.69 8.68 22.80
C ASP A 211 -28.01 8.26 23.44
N PHE A 212 -28.90 7.61 22.68
CA PHE A 212 -30.04 6.88 23.25
C PHE A 212 -29.65 5.59 23.96
N ILE A 213 -28.38 5.18 23.89
CA ILE A 213 -27.85 3.99 24.55
C ILE A 213 -26.89 4.41 25.66
N TYR A 214 -27.16 3.98 26.87
CA TYR A 214 -26.23 4.11 28.00
C TYR A 214 -26.09 2.75 28.72
N TYR A 215 -25.08 2.66 29.60
CA TYR A 215 -24.79 1.45 30.35
C TYR A 215 -24.87 1.70 31.83
N THR A 216 -25.40 0.72 32.55
CA THR A 216 -25.18 0.58 33.99
C THR A 216 -24.30 -0.64 34.24
N ALA A 217 -23.35 -0.49 35.16
CA ALA A 217 -22.41 -1.51 35.53
C ALA A 217 -22.49 -1.78 37.03
N ASP A 218 -22.87 -2.99 37.42
CA ASP A 218 -22.93 -3.43 38.80
C ASP A 218 -21.73 -4.34 39.12
N SER A 219 -20.86 -3.84 40.01
CA SER A 219 -19.65 -4.55 40.47
C SER A 219 -19.80 -5.06 41.93
N THR A 220 -20.99 -5.00 42.52
CA THR A 220 -21.19 -5.34 43.91
C THR A 220 -21.12 -6.85 44.21
N GLN A 221 -21.25 -7.69 43.20
CA GLN A 221 -21.27 -9.15 43.35
C GLN A 221 -19.89 -9.81 43.51
N GLY A 222 -18.84 -9.02 43.77
CA GLY A 222 -17.55 -9.49 44.24
C GLY A 222 -16.51 -9.86 43.16
N ARG A 223 -15.24 -9.72 43.58
CA ARG A 223 -14.00 -10.16 42.89
C ARG A 223 -13.89 -9.86 41.38
N GLN A 224 -14.02 -8.54 41.01
CA GLN A 224 -13.71 -8.07 39.65
C GLN A 224 -14.64 -8.61 38.54
N HIS A 225 -15.84 -9.06 38.92
CA HIS A 225 -16.93 -9.39 37.99
C HIS A 225 -17.92 -8.24 37.93
N VAL A 226 -18.35 -7.90 36.72
CA VAL A 226 -19.31 -6.81 36.48
C VAL A 226 -20.50 -7.36 35.71
N ASN A 227 -21.69 -7.08 36.18
CA ASN A 227 -22.91 -7.24 35.41
C ASN A 227 -23.21 -5.92 34.68
N VAL A 228 -23.24 -5.98 33.38
CA VAL A 228 -23.50 -4.81 32.54
C VAL A 228 -24.91 -4.89 31.99
N THR A 229 -25.65 -3.81 32.10
CA THR A 229 -26.96 -3.66 31.46
C THR A 229 -26.91 -2.51 30.47
N LEU A 230 -27.20 -2.80 29.22
CA LEU A 230 -27.40 -1.81 28.17
C LEU A 230 -28.85 -1.34 28.24
N HIS A 231 -29.03 -0.03 28.42
CA HIS A 231 -30.35 0.60 28.40
C HIS A 231 -30.52 1.37 27.10
N LEU A 232 -31.62 1.13 26.40
CA LEU A 232 -32.01 1.87 25.20
C LEU A 232 -33.26 2.68 25.54
N MET A 233 -33.07 4.00 25.63
CA MET A 233 -34.13 4.96 25.96
C MET A 233 -35.14 5.14 24.85
N LYS A 234 -36.35 5.60 25.22
CA LYS A 234 -37.35 6.07 24.26
C LYS A 234 -36.90 7.36 23.57
N TYR A 235 -37.52 7.61 22.42
CA TYR A 235 -37.29 8.82 21.66
C TYR A 235 -37.87 10.06 22.37
N ILE A 236 -37.07 11.10 22.46
CA ILE A 236 -37.46 12.42 22.95
C ILE A 236 -37.11 13.43 21.87
N GLU A 237 -38.10 14.12 21.33
CA GLU A 237 -37.89 15.06 20.21
C GLU A 237 -37.21 16.36 20.68
N ASN A 238 -37.59 16.84 21.83
CA ASN A 238 -37.00 18.03 22.51
C ASN A 238 -37.16 17.87 24.03
N SER A 239 -36.48 18.72 24.81
CA SER A 239 -36.45 18.64 26.28
C SER A 239 -37.82 18.64 26.96
N ASP A 240 -38.82 19.20 26.30
CA ASP A 240 -40.18 19.36 26.85
C ASP A 240 -41.17 18.32 26.32
N ALA A 241 -40.73 17.48 25.39
CA ALA A 241 -41.57 16.45 24.80
C ALA A 241 -41.67 15.22 25.69
N LYS A 242 -42.84 14.56 25.68
CA LYS A 242 -43.01 13.27 26.34
C LYS A 242 -42.25 12.16 25.58
N PRO A 243 -41.58 11.22 26.28
CA PRO A 243 -40.95 10.08 25.66
C PRO A 243 -41.93 9.28 24.80
N THR A 244 -41.57 9.01 23.56
CA THR A 244 -42.35 8.23 22.59
C THR A 244 -41.55 7.07 22.03
N LEU A 245 -42.16 6.19 21.25
CA LEU A 245 -41.45 5.17 20.48
C LEU A 245 -40.61 5.86 19.38
N HIS A 246 -39.48 5.26 19.05
CA HIS A 246 -38.63 5.77 17.97
C HIS A 246 -39.35 5.75 16.64
N PRO A 247 -39.38 6.87 15.90
CA PRO A 247 -40.02 6.91 14.60
C PRO A 247 -39.25 6.07 13.57
N ARG A 248 -39.97 5.25 12.82
CA ARG A 248 -39.41 4.41 11.76
C ARG A 248 -39.82 4.98 10.41
N TYR A 249 -38.85 5.15 9.53
CA TYR A 249 -39.00 5.89 8.29
C TYR A 249 -38.96 4.99 7.07
N VAL A 250 -39.88 5.22 6.13
CA VAL A 250 -39.95 4.60 4.81
C VAL A 250 -39.67 5.66 3.76
N ILE A 251 -38.93 5.32 2.74
CA ILE A 251 -38.64 6.21 1.61
C ILE A 251 -39.94 6.37 0.77
N ASN A 252 -40.44 7.59 0.71
CA ASN A 252 -41.64 7.93 -0.10
C ASN A 252 -41.28 8.15 -1.56
N ASN A 253 -40.33 9.06 -1.82
CA ASN A 253 -39.83 9.34 -3.17
C ASN A 253 -38.34 9.54 -3.17
N VAL A 254 -37.73 9.30 -4.33
CA VAL A 254 -36.34 9.61 -4.62
C VAL A 254 -36.29 10.58 -5.77
N ASN A 255 -35.89 11.80 -5.49
CA ASN A 255 -35.88 12.89 -6.46
C ASN A 255 -34.41 13.20 -6.83
N PHE A 256 -34.14 13.31 -8.13
CA PHE A 256 -32.85 13.80 -8.59
C PHE A 256 -32.96 15.28 -8.92
N ILE A 257 -32.06 16.08 -8.40
CA ILE A 257 -32.06 17.55 -8.53
C ILE A 257 -30.74 17.96 -9.18
N PRO A 258 -30.73 18.73 -10.27
CA PRO A 258 -29.47 19.23 -10.81
C PRO A 258 -28.83 20.23 -9.82
N GLY A 259 -27.56 20.08 -9.58
CA GLY A 259 -26.81 20.95 -8.67
C GLY A 259 -26.34 22.25 -9.29
N ASP A 260 -26.48 22.39 -10.59
CA ASP A 260 -26.14 23.58 -11.38
C ASP A 260 -27.21 23.87 -12.46
N SER A 261 -27.13 25.07 -13.04
CA SER A 261 -28.09 25.55 -14.03
C SER A 261 -28.06 24.84 -15.39
N THR A 262 -27.04 24.01 -15.63
CA THR A 262 -26.83 23.30 -16.89
C THR A 262 -27.67 22.02 -17.00
N GLY A 263 -28.36 21.63 -15.92
CA GLY A 263 -29.16 20.41 -15.87
C GLY A 263 -28.29 19.16 -15.68
N PHE A 264 -28.87 17.99 -15.96
CA PHE A 264 -28.15 16.72 -15.85
C PHE A 264 -27.35 16.42 -17.12
N HIS A 265 -26.06 16.20 -16.96
CA HIS A 265 -25.21 15.68 -18.03
C HIS A 265 -25.21 14.14 -18.09
N LEU A 266 -25.72 13.47 -17.06
CA LEU A 266 -25.86 12.01 -17.00
C LEU A 266 -27.25 11.57 -17.47
N ARG A 267 -27.35 10.37 -18.02
CA ARG A 267 -28.64 9.72 -18.34
C ARG A 267 -29.37 9.36 -17.04
N LYS A 268 -30.69 9.46 -16.99
CA LYS A 268 -31.49 9.12 -15.82
C LYS A 268 -31.24 7.72 -15.30
N GLY A 269 -31.10 6.71 -16.16
CA GLY A 269 -30.77 5.34 -15.74
C GLY A 269 -29.42 5.20 -15.02
N VAL A 270 -28.47 6.09 -15.30
CA VAL A 270 -27.18 6.08 -14.57
C VAL A 270 -27.37 6.60 -13.14
N LEU A 271 -28.19 7.61 -12.94
CA LEU A 271 -28.55 8.12 -11.62
C LEU A 271 -29.27 7.04 -10.80
N GLU A 272 -30.25 6.38 -11.41
CA GLU A 272 -31.02 5.29 -10.79
C GLU A 272 -30.14 4.06 -10.48
N ASP A 273 -29.27 3.64 -11.39
CA ASP A 273 -28.39 2.46 -11.22
C ASP A 273 -27.36 2.68 -10.09
N ASN A 274 -26.95 3.92 -9.80
CA ASN A 274 -26.01 4.25 -8.75
C ASN A 274 -26.66 4.60 -7.40
N THR A 275 -28.00 4.64 -7.34
CA THR A 275 -28.77 4.91 -6.14
C THR A 275 -29.26 3.59 -5.53
N LEU A 276 -28.90 3.32 -4.27
CA LEU A 276 -29.42 2.17 -3.52
C LEU A 276 -30.65 2.53 -2.67
N ILE A 277 -30.91 3.81 -2.47
CA ILE A 277 -32.12 4.31 -1.80
C ILE A 277 -33.31 4.04 -2.72
N GLU A 278 -34.27 3.24 -2.28
CA GLU A 278 -35.40 2.80 -3.10
C GLU A 278 -36.73 3.18 -2.44
N LYS A 279 -37.68 3.68 -3.27
CA LYS A 279 -39.03 3.98 -2.84
C LYS A 279 -39.72 2.76 -2.22
N GLY A 280 -40.42 2.95 -1.10
CA GLY A 280 -41.17 1.93 -0.39
C GLY A 280 -40.28 1.05 0.55
N LYS A 281 -38.98 1.22 0.53
CA LYS A 281 -38.08 0.55 1.49
C LYS A 281 -37.87 1.42 2.72
N TYR A 282 -37.51 0.76 3.82
CA TYR A 282 -37.04 1.47 5.01
C TYR A 282 -35.74 2.22 4.74
N PHE A 283 -35.54 3.34 5.41
CA PHE A 283 -34.28 4.04 5.41
C PHE A 283 -33.13 3.10 5.83
N SER A 284 -31.99 3.21 5.18
CA SER A 284 -30.77 2.48 5.51
C SER A 284 -29.57 3.41 5.39
N ALA A 285 -28.81 3.55 6.48
CA ALA A 285 -27.57 4.33 6.50
C ALA A 285 -26.49 3.69 5.61
N THR A 286 -26.45 2.36 5.52
CA THR A 286 -25.60 1.62 4.61
C THR A 286 -25.89 1.93 3.15
N ASP A 287 -27.17 1.96 2.77
CA ASP A 287 -27.57 2.27 1.37
C ASP A 287 -27.31 3.73 1.04
N LEU A 288 -27.48 4.65 1.98
CA LEU A 288 -27.08 6.04 1.86
C LEU A 288 -25.57 6.17 1.60
N GLN A 289 -24.73 5.57 2.45
CA GLN A 289 -23.28 5.63 2.32
C GLN A 289 -22.80 5.02 1.00
N LYS A 290 -23.38 3.89 0.60
CA LYS A 290 -23.07 3.26 -0.69
C LYS A 290 -23.52 4.13 -1.87
N THR A 291 -24.65 4.81 -1.77
CA THR A 291 -25.10 5.76 -2.78
C THR A 291 -24.10 6.90 -2.94
N TYR A 292 -23.64 7.51 -1.85
CA TYR A 292 -22.56 8.51 -1.90
C TYR A 292 -21.29 7.96 -2.54
N ASN A 293 -20.86 6.77 -2.16
CA ASN A 293 -19.67 6.11 -2.71
C ASN A 293 -19.82 5.80 -4.21
N ASN A 294 -21.00 5.43 -4.67
CA ASN A 294 -21.28 5.19 -6.08
C ASN A 294 -21.17 6.48 -6.89
N PHE A 295 -21.82 7.54 -6.43
CA PHE A 295 -21.76 8.84 -7.12
C PHE A 295 -20.35 9.45 -7.12
N SER A 296 -19.60 9.34 -6.03
CA SER A 296 -18.23 9.88 -5.92
C SER A 296 -17.25 9.26 -6.92
N ARG A 297 -17.54 8.05 -7.41
CA ARG A 297 -16.74 7.37 -8.44
C ARG A 297 -17.10 7.74 -9.87
N LEU A 298 -18.21 8.43 -10.07
CA LEU A 298 -18.61 8.89 -11.40
C LEU A 298 -17.76 10.12 -11.78
N GLY A 299 -16.87 9.95 -12.76
CA GLY A 299 -15.98 11.04 -13.20
C GLY A 299 -16.72 12.28 -13.70
N ALA A 300 -17.98 12.11 -14.15
CA ALA A 300 -18.87 13.19 -14.57
C ALA A 300 -19.51 13.97 -13.41
N VAL A 301 -19.41 13.45 -12.17
CA VAL A 301 -19.97 14.06 -10.97
C VAL A 301 -18.88 14.79 -10.19
N ARG A 302 -19.14 16.05 -9.86
CA ARG A 302 -18.23 16.87 -9.06
C ARG A 302 -18.47 16.68 -7.57
N TYR A 303 -19.74 16.78 -7.17
CA TYR A 303 -20.19 16.47 -5.81
C TYR A 303 -21.65 16.05 -5.82
N THR A 304 -22.03 15.32 -4.78
CA THR A 304 -23.41 14.88 -4.54
C THR A 304 -23.81 15.28 -3.14
N ASN A 305 -25.02 15.81 -2.99
CA ASN A 305 -25.63 16.07 -1.71
C ASN A 305 -26.96 15.30 -1.65
N ILE A 306 -27.21 14.59 -0.55
CA ILE A 306 -28.42 13.80 -0.34
C ILE A 306 -29.10 14.34 0.92
N ASN A 307 -30.23 14.98 0.73
CA ASN A 307 -31.02 15.53 1.81
C ASN A 307 -32.30 14.71 1.97
N PHE A 308 -32.66 14.45 3.21
CA PHE A 308 -33.92 13.81 3.53
C PHE A 308 -34.89 14.86 4.08
N ARG A 309 -36.08 14.87 3.54
CA ARG A 309 -37.15 15.74 3.96
C ARG A 309 -38.31 14.87 4.47
N GLU A 310 -38.76 15.12 5.67
CA GLU A 310 -39.92 14.43 6.24
C GLU A 310 -41.18 14.87 5.56
N VAL A 311 -42.00 13.90 5.20
CA VAL A 311 -43.31 14.15 4.54
C VAL A 311 -44.40 13.75 5.54
N PRO A 312 -45.16 14.72 6.06
CA PRO A 312 -46.30 14.40 6.91
C PRO A 312 -47.38 13.67 6.09
N ARG A 313 -47.85 12.56 6.63
CA ARG A 313 -48.94 11.81 6.03
C ARG A 313 -50.01 11.59 7.07
N TYR A 314 -51.23 11.90 6.71
CA TYR A 314 -52.38 11.75 7.56
C TYR A 314 -53.21 10.60 7.04
N ASP A 315 -53.50 9.63 7.90
CA ASP A 315 -54.47 8.57 7.58
C ASP A 315 -55.87 9.08 7.89
N SER A 316 -56.75 9.02 6.95
CA SER A 316 -58.16 9.38 7.16
C SER A 316 -58.91 8.18 7.74
N LEU A 317 -59.39 8.30 8.96
CA LEU A 317 -60.31 7.36 9.56
C LEU A 317 -61.72 7.91 9.45
N VAL A 318 -62.60 7.09 8.86
CA VAL A 318 -64.04 7.40 8.77
C VAL A 318 -64.74 6.75 9.96
N ILE A 319 -65.06 7.55 10.96
CA ILE A 319 -65.86 7.09 12.11
C ILE A 319 -67.26 7.71 12.00
N GLY A 320 -68.22 6.94 11.49
CA GLY A 320 -69.56 7.41 11.23
C GLY A 320 -69.64 8.40 10.06
N LYS A 321 -70.19 9.59 10.28
CA LYS A 321 -70.25 10.69 9.27
C LYS A 321 -69.14 11.73 9.40
N THR A 322 -68.15 11.48 10.32
CA THR A 322 -67.09 12.47 10.60
C THR A 322 -65.76 11.96 10.09
N PHE A 323 -65.03 12.76 9.34
CA PHE A 323 -63.64 12.50 8.93
C PHE A 323 -62.70 12.95 10.05
N THR A 324 -61.99 12.03 10.60
CA THR A 324 -60.94 12.35 11.55
C THR A 324 -59.58 12.00 10.94
N TYR A 325 -58.65 12.96 10.91
CA TYR A 325 -57.30 12.74 10.42
C TYR A 325 -56.43 12.37 11.63
N THR A 326 -55.84 11.19 11.54
CA THR A 326 -54.80 10.77 12.51
C THR A 326 -53.45 10.76 11.83
N THR A 327 -52.42 11.18 12.55
CA THR A 327 -51.04 11.08 12.06
C THR A 327 -50.70 9.59 11.88
N SER A 328 -50.19 9.22 10.70
CA SER A 328 -49.78 7.86 10.43
C SER A 328 -48.67 7.44 11.42
N SER A 329 -48.74 6.22 11.90
CA SER A 329 -47.64 5.61 12.71
C SER A 329 -46.36 5.36 11.90
N THR A 330 -46.48 5.41 10.56
CA THR A 330 -45.36 5.26 9.64
C THR A 330 -44.89 6.63 9.19
N HIS A 331 -43.63 6.92 9.42
CA HIS A 331 -43.01 8.17 8.96
C HIS A 331 -42.42 8.00 7.56
N TYR A 332 -42.43 9.06 6.77
CA TYR A 332 -42.02 9.03 5.37
C TYR A 332 -40.91 10.06 5.12
N LEU A 333 -39.93 9.66 4.28
CA LEU A 333 -38.86 10.53 3.84
C LEU A 333 -38.85 10.65 2.32
N ASP A 334 -38.80 11.86 1.81
CA ASP A 334 -38.34 12.12 0.45
C ASP A 334 -36.82 12.28 0.45
N ALA A 335 -36.17 11.55 -0.43
CA ALA A 335 -34.72 11.65 -0.62
C ALA A 335 -34.47 12.56 -1.85
N ASP A 336 -33.90 13.72 -1.58
CA ASP A 336 -33.54 14.71 -2.61
C ASP A 336 -32.05 14.58 -2.90
N ILE A 337 -31.69 13.96 -4.03
CA ILE A 337 -30.31 13.69 -4.46
C ILE A 337 -29.89 14.79 -5.44
N GLN A 338 -29.12 15.73 -4.94
CA GLN A 338 -28.56 16.82 -5.74
C GLN A 338 -27.22 16.39 -6.33
N VAL A 339 -27.11 16.47 -7.66
CA VAL A 339 -25.90 16.06 -8.39
C VAL A 339 -25.36 17.23 -9.20
N SER A 340 -24.11 17.61 -8.94
CA SER A 340 -23.41 18.66 -9.67
C SER A 340 -22.44 18.07 -10.69
N ASN A 341 -22.41 18.67 -11.88
CA ASN A 341 -21.61 18.19 -12.99
C ASN A 341 -20.13 18.57 -12.83
N ASN A 342 -19.24 17.66 -13.25
CA ASN A 342 -17.82 17.94 -13.40
C ASN A 342 -17.55 18.47 -14.83
N LYS A 343 -16.38 19.13 -15.02
CA LYS A 343 -15.91 19.49 -16.37
C LYS A 343 -15.65 18.19 -17.15
N PRO A 344 -16.29 18.02 -18.31
CA PRO A 344 -16.21 16.75 -19.03
C PRO A 344 -14.84 16.54 -19.67
N ASN A 345 -14.18 17.60 -20.14
CA ASN A 345 -12.93 17.50 -20.88
C ASN A 345 -11.76 18.06 -20.10
N THR A 346 -10.60 17.40 -20.22
CA THR A 346 -9.33 17.86 -19.68
C THR A 346 -8.23 17.54 -20.69
N ILE A 347 -7.37 18.51 -20.95
CA ILE A 347 -6.14 18.30 -21.71
C ILE A 347 -4.98 18.56 -20.75
N SER A 348 -3.97 17.69 -20.75
CA SER A 348 -2.76 17.87 -19.97
C SER A 348 -1.54 17.60 -20.82
N PHE A 349 -0.48 18.36 -20.55
CA PHE A 349 0.84 18.19 -21.13
C PHE A 349 1.84 17.95 -19.99
N GLN A 350 2.62 16.87 -20.09
CA GLN A 350 3.56 16.46 -19.05
C GLN A 350 4.93 16.23 -19.68
N PRO A 351 5.93 17.08 -19.41
CA PRO A 351 7.32 16.80 -19.72
C PRO A 351 7.89 15.81 -18.70
N GLU A 352 8.66 14.85 -19.16
CA GLU A 352 9.29 13.81 -18.32
C GLU A 352 10.81 13.79 -18.60
N GLY A 353 11.61 13.65 -17.55
CA GLY A 353 13.00 13.21 -17.65
C GLY A 353 13.06 11.71 -17.48
N THR A 354 13.75 11.00 -18.36
CA THR A 354 13.93 9.55 -18.29
C THR A 354 15.37 9.19 -17.98
N ASN A 355 15.55 8.07 -17.26
CA ASN A 355 16.86 7.46 -17.04
C ASN A 355 16.67 5.94 -17.07
N THR A 356 17.09 5.34 -18.16
CA THR A 356 16.97 3.91 -18.39
C THR A 356 18.34 3.26 -18.29
N ALA A 357 18.64 2.62 -17.17
CA ALA A 357 19.91 1.94 -16.91
C ALA A 357 21.17 2.83 -17.05
N GLY A 358 21.03 4.13 -16.83
CA GLY A 358 22.12 5.12 -16.97
C GLY A 358 22.06 5.95 -18.24
N ASP A 359 21.20 5.61 -19.19
CA ASP A 359 20.93 6.42 -20.39
C ASP A 359 19.92 7.51 -20.04
N LEU A 360 20.31 8.75 -20.25
CA LEU A 360 19.48 9.92 -19.97
C LEU A 360 18.62 10.26 -21.18
N GLY A 361 17.38 10.61 -20.93
CA GLY A 361 16.45 10.98 -21.98
C GLY A 361 15.40 11.98 -21.52
N ALA A 362 14.56 12.36 -22.44
CA ALA A 362 13.41 13.21 -22.22
C ALA A 362 12.19 12.63 -22.93
N ALA A 363 11.02 12.80 -22.34
CA ALA A 363 9.76 12.45 -22.97
C ALA A 363 8.73 13.57 -22.78
N ALA A 364 7.73 13.57 -23.62
CA ALA A 364 6.58 14.44 -23.52
C ALA A 364 5.30 13.60 -23.68
N VAL A 365 4.35 13.83 -22.78
CA VAL A 365 3.05 13.17 -22.81
C VAL A 365 1.96 14.21 -22.99
N LEU A 366 1.16 14.04 -24.04
CA LEU A 366 -0.06 14.81 -24.27
C LEU A 366 -1.27 13.89 -24.00
N SER A 367 -2.09 14.26 -23.03
CA SER A 367 -3.27 13.48 -22.68
C SER A 367 -4.56 14.30 -22.88
N TYR A 368 -5.53 13.69 -23.52
CA TYR A 368 -6.92 14.17 -23.57
C TYR A 368 -7.84 13.22 -22.80
N GLN A 369 -8.65 13.75 -21.92
CA GLN A 369 -9.61 12.98 -21.13
C GLN A 369 -11.02 13.53 -21.31
N ASN A 370 -11.98 12.63 -21.56
CA ASN A 370 -13.40 12.93 -21.48
C ASN A 370 -14.04 12.02 -20.43
N ARG A 371 -14.70 12.62 -19.43
CA ARG A 371 -15.26 11.92 -18.26
C ARG A 371 -16.75 11.55 -18.42
N ASN A 372 -17.32 11.77 -19.57
CA ASN A 372 -18.75 11.52 -19.79
C ASN A 372 -19.06 11.27 -21.27
N LEU A 373 -18.30 10.38 -21.91
CA LEU A 373 -18.31 10.19 -23.37
C LEU A 373 -19.70 9.89 -23.92
N PHE A 374 -20.44 8.97 -23.30
CA PHE A 374 -21.78 8.55 -23.72
C PHE A 374 -22.88 8.95 -22.72
N ARG A 375 -22.65 9.99 -21.90
CA ARG A 375 -23.57 10.43 -20.83
C ARG A 375 -23.83 9.35 -19.75
N GLY A 376 -22.91 8.40 -19.60
CA GLY A 376 -22.94 7.33 -18.60
C GLY A 376 -21.77 7.40 -17.62
N SER A 377 -21.05 8.54 -17.60
CA SER A 377 -19.80 8.73 -16.87
C SER A 377 -18.70 7.78 -17.34
N GLU A 378 -18.75 7.36 -18.61
CA GLU A 378 -17.64 6.65 -19.23
C GLU A 378 -16.44 7.59 -19.35
N HIS A 379 -15.27 7.11 -18.91
CA HIS A 379 -14.03 7.86 -18.96
C HIS A 379 -13.19 7.42 -20.15
N LEU A 380 -13.08 8.27 -21.16
CA LEU A 380 -12.13 8.09 -22.26
C LEU A 380 -10.86 8.85 -21.94
N SER A 381 -9.70 8.17 -22.00
CA SER A 381 -8.38 8.77 -21.99
C SER A 381 -7.64 8.44 -23.29
N LEU A 382 -7.19 9.46 -23.98
CA LEU A 382 -6.30 9.34 -25.13
C LEU A 382 -4.96 9.92 -24.72
N GLU A 383 -3.90 9.15 -24.90
CA GLU A 383 -2.55 9.53 -24.53
C GLU A 383 -1.60 9.34 -25.71
N PHE A 384 -0.87 10.39 -26.02
CA PHE A 384 0.23 10.38 -26.96
C PHE A 384 1.53 10.67 -26.22
N ARG A 385 2.52 9.78 -26.35
CA ARG A 385 3.82 9.91 -25.74
C ARG A 385 4.91 9.85 -26.81
N ALA A 386 5.85 10.79 -26.75
CA ALA A 386 7.07 10.79 -27.52
C ALA A 386 8.25 10.81 -26.55
N ALA A 387 9.21 9.91 -26.72
CA ALA A 387 10.40 9.83 -25.87
C ALA A 387 11.65 9.71 -26.74
N PHE A 388 12.72 10.28 -26.23
CA PHE A 388 14.05 10.24 -26.81
C PHE A 388 15.05 9.92 -25.70
N GLU A 389 15.98 8.99 -25.94
CA GLU A 389 17.03 8.64 -24.99
C GLU A 389 18.39 8.59 -25.74
N ALA A 390 19.40 9.23 -25.15
CA ALA A 390 20.76 9.16 -25.63
C ALA A 390 21.42 7.88 -25.12
N ILE A 391 21.50 6.87 -25.99
CA ILE A 391 22.05 5.56 -25.62
C ILE A 391 23.59 5.65 -25.68
N LYS A 392 24.25 5.22 -24.59
CA LYS A 392 25.68 4.91 -24.61
C LYS A 392 25.83 3.52 -25.21
N GLY A 393 26.04 3.50 -26.53
CA GLY A 393 25.85 2.34 -27.36
C GLY A 393 26.61 1.07 -26.98
N LEU A 394 26.06 -0.05 -27.42
CA LEU A 394 26.82 -1.29 -27.67
C LEU A 394 28.04 -0.99 -28.54
N GLU A 395 29.19 -1.64 -28.27
CA GLU A 395 30.41 -1.49 -29.10
C GLU A 395 30.06 -1.72 -30.58
N GLY A 396 30.29 -0.73 -31.42
CA GLY A 396 29.97 -0.69 -32.83
C GLY A 396 28.88 0.29 -33.28
N TYR A 397 28.04 0.78 -32.37
CA TYR A 397 26.95 1.70 -32.67
C TYR A 397 27.22 3.08 -32.02
N LYS A 398 28.18 3.81 -32.54
CA LYS A 398 28.44 5.19 -32.07
C LYS A 398 27.39 6.16 -32.66
N ASN A 399 26.77 6.98 -31.80
CA ASN A 399 25.88 8.08 -32.14
C ASN A 399 24.51 7.70 -32.72
N SER A 400 23.85 6.71 -32.16
CA SER A 400 22.47 6.41 -32.52
C SER A 400 21.59 6.48 -31.28
N ASP A 401 20.51 7.22 -31.41
CA ASP A 401 19.60 7.51 -30.32
C ASP A 401 18.42 6.54 -30.32
N TYR A 402 17.74 6.43 -29.19
CA TYR A 402 16.50 5.68 -29.06
C TYR A 402 15.33 6.65 -29.18
N GLU A 403 14.39 6.29 -30.04
CA GLU A 403 13.14 7.00 -30.20
C GLU A 403 11.96 6.08 -29.90
N GLU A 404 11.00 6.60 -29.15
CA GLU A 404 9.76 5.90 -28.84
C GLU A 404 8.55 6.80 -29.04
N TYR A 405 7.57 6.29 -29.77
CA TYR A 405 6.27 6.92 -29.95
C TYR A 405 5.17 5.96 -29.53
N SER A 406 4.27 6.39 -28.69
CA SER A 406 3.13 5.58 -28.31
C SER A 406 1.82 6.36 -28.33
N VAL A 407 0.77 5.66 -28.74
CA VAL A 407 -0.63 6.13 -28.68
C VAL A 407 -1.42 5.11 -27.88
N GLN A 408 -2.11 5.54 -26.87
CA GLN A 408 -2.96 4.70 -26.02
C GLN A 408 -4.34 5.29 -25.91
N ALA A 409 -5.35 4.45 -25.98
CA ALA A 409 -6.73 4.79 -25.73
C ALA A 409 -7.28 3.87 -24.64
N HIS A 410 -7.83 4.45 -23.59
CA HIS A 410 -8.47 3.76 -22.48
C HIS A 410 -9.92 4.21 -22.38
N LEU A 411 -10.84 3.28 -22.39
CA LEU A 411 -12.26 3.54 -22.18
C LEU A 411 -12.71 2.75 -20.94
N GLN A 412 -12.96 3.48 -19.87
CA GLN A 412 -13.39 2.93 -18.59
C GLN A 412 -14.89 3.18 -18.37
N PHE A 413 -15.60 2.13 -18.01
CA PHE A 413 -17.02 2.15 -17.63
C PHE A 413 -17.12 2.04 -16.10
N PRO A 414 -17.85 2.92 -15.40
CA PRO A 414 -18.01 2.86 -13.94
C PRO A 414 -19.00 1.77 -13.50
N ARG A 415 -18.96 0.62 -14.16
CA ARG A 415 -19.83 -0.54 -13.89
C ARG A 415 -19.22 -1.84 -14.40
N PHE A 416 -19.72 -2.97 -13.92
CA PHE A 416 -19.40 -4.29 -14.47
C PHE A 416 -20.10 -4.51 -15.81
N LEU A 417 -19.33 -4.65 -16.89
CA LEU A 417 -19.83 -5.01 -18.24
C LEU A 417 -19.84 -6.53 -18.47
N ALA A 418 -20.16 -7.32 -17.44
CA ALA A 418 -20.25 -8.77 -17.55
C ALA A 418 -21.71 -9.20 -17.72
N PRO A 419 -22.08 -9.90 -18.80
CA PRO A 419 -23.48 -10.22 -19.10
C PRO A 419 -24.11 -11.19 -18.09
N PHE A 420 -23.33 -12.07 -17.49
CA PHE A 420 -23.82 -13.15 -16.62
C PHE A 420 -23.93 -12.76 -15.14
N ILE A 421 -23.60 -11.52 -14.75
CA ILE A 421 -23.62 -11.07 -13.37
C ILE A 421 -24.97 -10.34 -13.09
N SER A 422 -25.61 -10.68 -11.95
CA SER A 422 -26.90 -10.09 -11.56
C SER A 422 -26.80 -8.56 -11.37
N LYS A 423 -27.92 -7.85 -11.65
CA LYS A 423 -28.00 -6.39 -11.48
C LYS A 423 -27.71 -5.96 -10.04
N ASN A 424 -28.21 -6.72 -9.04
CA ASN A 424 -27.97 -6.42 -7.62
C ASN A 424 -26.50 -6.50 -7.24
N PHE A 425 -25.77 -7.49 -7.74
CA PHE A 425 -24.33 -7.58 -7.51
C PHE A 425 -23.59 -6.42 -8.17
N LYS A 426 -23.95 -6.07 -9.41
CA LYS A 426 -23.37 -4.93 -10.15
C LYS A 426 -23.55 -3.59 -9.42
N ARG A 427 -24.70 -3.35 -8.80
CA ARG A 427 -24.99 -2.14 -8.02
C ARG A 427 -24.24 -2.08 -6.68
N LYS A 428 -24.05 -3.24 -6.06
CA LYS A 428 -23.38 -3.34 -4.75
C LYS A 428 -21.85 -3.42 -4.87
N SER A 429 -21.36 -3.94 -6.00
CA SER A 429 -19.92 -4.01 -6.27
C SER A 429 -19.43 -2.67 -6.82
N SER A 430 -18.35 -2.19 -6.24
CA SER A 430 -17.65 -0.97 -6.66
C SER A 430 -16.81 -1.21 -7.93
N ALA A 431 -17.32 -1.97 -8.88
CA ALA A 431 -16.54 -2.43 -10.01
C ALA A 431 -16.52 -1.48 -11.20
N THR A 432 -15.40 -1.45 -11.89
CA THR A 432 -15.22 -0.80 -13.18
C THR A 432 -14.80 -1.81 -14.23
N SER A 433 -15.12 -1.53 -15.48
CA SER A 433 -14.64 -2.28 -16.64
C SER A 433 -13.85 -1.36 -17.53
N GLU A 434 -12.70 -1.79 -17.98
CA GLU A 434 -11.81 -1.02 -18.86
C GLU A 434 -11.51 -1.79 -20.12
N VAL A 435 -11.64 -1.10 -21.25
CA VAL A 435 -11.13 -1.56 -22.55
C VAL A 435 -10.03 -0.61 -22.96
N SER A 436 -8.85 -1.14 -23.28
CA SER A 436 -7.72 -0.35 -23.74
C SER A 436 -7.17 -0.88 -25.06
N VAL A 437 -6.68 0.04 -25.88
CA VAL A 437 -5.95 -0.23 -27.11
C VAL A 437 -4.72 0.66 -27.14
N GLY A 438 -3.58 0.11 -27.50
CA GLY A 438 -2.32 0.84 -27.57
C GLY A 438 -1.49 0.42 -28.75
N TRP A 439 -0.75 1.37 -29.28
CA TRP A 439 0.27 1.17 -30.30
C TRP A 439 1.55 1.85 -29.85
N ASN A 440 2.66 1.10 -29.84
CA ASN A 440 3.97 1.60 -29.46
C ASN A 440 4.98 1.28 -30.55
N LEU A 441 5.75 2.29 -30.95
CA LEU A 441 6.83 2.22 -31.93
C LEU A 441 8.13 2.54 -31.24
N GLN A 442 9.06 1.62 -31.28
CA GLN A 442 10.42 1.77 -30.73
C GLN A 442 11.41 1.62 -31.88
N ASN A 443 12.23 2.64 -32.07
CA ASN A 443 13.33 2.62 -33.00
C ASN A 443 14.63 2.67 -32.20
N ARG A 444 15.41 1.60 -32.26
CA ARG A 444 16.75 1.50 -31.70
C ARG A 444 17.74 1.27 -32.84
N PRO A 445 19.00 1.57 -32.64
CA PRO A 445 20.04 1.28 -33.63
C PRO A 445 20.13 -0.18 -34.01
N GLU A 446 19.79 -1.07 -33.05
CA GLU A 446 19.92 -2.51 -33.22
C GLU A 446 18.67 -3.12 -33.86
N PHE A 447 17.47 -2.54 -33.60
CA PHE A 447 16.19 -3.05 -34.08
C PHE A 447 15.07 -2.02 -34.09
N HIS A 448 14.08 -2.25 -34.94
CA HIS A 448 12.79 -1.60 -34.86
C HIS A 448 11.75 -2.54 -34.29
N ARG A 449 10.98 -2.09 -33.33
CA ARG A 449 9.94 -2.85 -32.66
C ARG A 449 8.61 -2.13 -32.71
N ARG A 450 7.56 -2.85 -33.03
CA ARG A 450 6.19 -2.38 -33.06
C ARG A 450 5.35 -3.24 -32.11
N VAL A 451 4.67 -2.64 -31.19
CA VAL A 451 3.84 -3.37 -30.22
C VAL A 451 2.40 -2.87 -30.32
N PHE A 452 1.51 -3.76 -30.67
CA PHE A 452 0.08 -3.55 -30.56
C PHE A 452 -0.41 -4.21 -29.26
N SER A 453 -1.18 -3.49 -28.46
CA SER A 453 -1.77 -4.00 -27.23
C SER A 453 -3.27 -3.73 -27.19
N SER A 454 -4.03 -4.70 -26.68
CA SER A 454 -5.44 -4.51 -26.37
C SER A 454 -5.81 -5.29 -25.12
N ALA A 455 -6.60 -4.69 -24.24
CA ALA A 455 -6.98 -5.38 -23.03
C ALA A 455 -8.43 -5.10 -22.65
N TRP A 456 -9.06 -6.09 -22.04
CA TRP A 456 -10.35 -5.96 -21.35
C TRP A 456 -10.13 -6.39 -19.90
N LYS A 457 -10.31 -5.43 -18.97
CA LYS A 457 -10.03 -5.61 -17.56
C LYS A 457 -11.24 -5.26 -16.71
N TYR A 458 -11.31 -5.90 -15.56
CA TYR A 458 -12.23 -5.56 -14.49
C TYR A 458 -11.43 -5.20 -13.24
N HIS A 459 -11.85 -4.16 -12.57
CA HIS A 459 -11.29 -3.73 -11.30
C HIS A 459 -12.41 -3.53 -10.29
N TRP A 460 -12.25 -4.02 -9.07
CA TRP A 460 -13.18 -3.75 -7.97
C TRP A 460 -12.45 -3.71 -6.63
N SER A 461 -13.05 -3.06 -5.65
CA SER A 461 -12.48 -2.89 -4.31
C SER A 461 -13.48 -3.25 -3.23
N ASP A 462 -12.95 -3.79 -2.12
CA ASP A 462 -13.63 -3.95 -0.85
C ASP A 462 -12.94 -3.04 0.18
N PRO A 463 -13.46 -1.82 0.40
CA PRO A 463 -12.84 -0.86 1.32
C PRO A 463 -12.82 -1.33 2.78
N VAL A 464 -13.79 -2.16 3.19
CA VAL A 464 -13.90 -2.68 4.55
C VAL A 464 -12.76 -3.64 4.87
N ARG A 465 -12.38 -4.45 3.88
CA ARG A 465 -11.28 -5.42 4.00
C ARG A 465 -9.95 -4.89 3.49
N HIS A 466 -9.90 -3.65 2.99
CA HIS A 466 -8.74 -3.05 2.35
C HIS A 466 -8.18 -3.87 1.17
N LEU A 467 -9.08 -4.56 0.43
CA LEU A 467 -8.74 -5.40 -0.70
C LEU A 467 -9.12 -4.74 -2.02
N THR A 468 -8.24 -4.85 -3.00
CA THR A 468 -8.54 -4.53 -4.40
C THR A 468 -8.26 -5.74 -5.27
N TYR A 469 -9.08 -5.91 -6.29
CA TYR A 469 -9.03 -7.05 -7.19
C TYR A 469 -8.93 -6.55 -8.62
N ASP A 470 -8.06 -7.16 -9.38
CA ASP A 470 -7.85 -6.92 -10.81
C ASP A 470 -8.07 -8.22 -11.57
N PHE A 471 -8.92 -8.20 -12.58
CA PHE A 471 -9.14 -9.34 -13.45
C PHE A 471 -8.94 -8.94 -14.91
N ASP A 472 -7.83 -9.37 -15.50
CA ASP A 472 -7.59 -9.28 -16.96
C ASP A 472 -8.35 -10.41 -17.64
N LEU A 473 -9.53 -10.11 -18.19
CA LEU A 473 -10.30 -11.12 -18.94
C LEU A 473 -9.54 -11.54 -20.19
N LEU A 474 -9.11 -10.56 -20.97
CA LEU A 474 -8.28 -10.73 -22.15
C LEU A 474 -7.24 -9.61 -22.18
N ASN A 475 -5.99 -9.96 -22.38
CA ASN A 475 -4.92 -9.01 -22.59
C ASN A 475 -4.01 -9.51 -23.69
N LEU A 476 -4.10 -8.84 -24.82
CA LEU A 476 -3.34 -9.14 -26.03
C LEU A 476 -2.14 -8.23 -26.11
N SER A 477 -0.98 -8.81 -26.41
CA SER A 477 0.22 -8.10 -26.82
C SER A 477 0.77 -8.77 -28.09
N TYR A 478 0.80 -8.02 -29.16
CA TYR A 478 1.40 -8.43 -30.42
C TYR A 478 2.66 -7.63 -30.67
N VAL A 479 3.79 -8.30 -30.71
CA VAL A 479 5.11 -7.71 -30.95
C VAL A 479 5.52 -8.09 -32.38
N TYR A 480 5.86 -7.08 -33.17
CA TYR A 480 6.34 -7.19 -34.51
C TYR A 480 7.71 -6.51 -34.67
N MET A 481 8.67 -7.22 -35.26
CA MET A 481 10.05 -6.76 -35.46
C MET A 481 10.31 -6.54 -36.96
N PRO A 482 9.94 -5.36 -37.51
CA PRO A 482 10.05 -5.12 -38.97
C PRO A 482 11.48 -5.07 -39.45
N TRP A 483 12.44 -4.74 -38.58
CA TRP A 483 13.83 -4.63 -38.96
C TRP A 483 14.75 -4.93 -37.78
N ILE A 484 15.83 -5.67 -38.08
CA ILE A 484 16.93 -5.94 -37.17
C ILE A 484 18.21 -5.65 -37.95
N SER A 485 19.17 -4.94 -37.35
CA SER A 485 20.46 -4.61 -37.95
C SER A 485 21.19 -5.89 -38.37
N GLU A 486 21.72 -5.92 -39.60
CA GLU A 486 22.47 -7.06 -40.11
C GLU A 486 23.74 -7.34 -39.27
N THR A 487 24.42 -6.29 -38.79
CA THR A 487 25.56 -6.44 -37.89
C THR A 487 25.14 -7.08 -36.57
N PHE A 488 24.04 -6.60 -35.97
CA PHE A 488 23.51 -7.17 -34.74
C PHE A 488 23.04 -8.62 -34.93
N LYS A 489 22.42 -8.91 -36.07
CA LYS A 489 21.96 -10.23 -36.42
C LYS A 489 23.14 -11.20 -36.58
N HIS A 490 24.18 -10.79 -37.34
CA HIS A 490 25.37 -11.60 -37.53
C HIS A 490 26.14 -11.84 -36.23
N ASP A 491 26.35 -10.81 -35.40
CA ASP A 491 27.20 -10.90 -34.23
C ASP A 491 26.51 -11.60 -33.04
N TYR A 492 25.20 -11.47 -32.92
CA TYR A 492 24.45 -11.92 -31.75
C TYR A 492 23.38 -13.00 -32.06
N LEU A 493 22.81 -13.07 -33.27
CA LEU A 493 21.71 -13.99 -33.58
C LEU A 493 22.09 -15.16 -34.45
N ASP A 494 22.99 -15.00 -35.44
CA ASP A 494 23.30 -16.01 -36.44
C ASP A 494 24.54 -16.86 -36.11
N ASN A 495 25.35 -16.45 -35.14
CA ASN A 495 26.49 -17.24 -34.68
C ASN A 495 26.05 -18.59 -34.10
N ALA A 496 26.46 -19.67 -34.75
CA ALA A 496 25.92 -21.04 -34.65
C ALA A 496 26.22 -21.79 -33.33
N THR A 497 26.75 -21.14 -32.34
CA THR A 497 26.89 -21.71 -31.03
C THR A 497 25.56 -21.58 -30.29
N THR A 498 25.18 -22.59 -29.54
CA THR A 498 23.95 -22.76 -28.76
C THR A 498 23.58 -21.60 -27.80
N ARG A 499 24.40 -20.59 -27.75
CA ARG A 499 24.30 -19.37 -26.87
C ARG A 499 23.07 -18.50 -27.10
N ASN A 500 22.31 -18.66 -28.19
CA ASN A 500 21.42 -17.61 -28.64
C ASN A 500 19.92 -17.98 -28.66
N ALA A 501 19.52 -19.11 -28.06
CA ALA A 501 18.11 -19.51 -28.07
C ALA A 501 17.20 -18.51 -27.40
N ILE A 502 17.63 -17.97 -26.23
CA ILE A 502 16.90 -16.94 -25.48
C ILE A 502 16.94 -15.61 -26.24
N LEU A 503 18.11 -15.26 -26.78
CA LEU A 503 18.30 -14.02 -27.52
C LEU A 503 17.46 -14.04 -28.81
N ARG A 504 17.51 -15.11 -29.61
CA ARG A 504 16.69 -15.25 -30.82
C ARG A 504 15.20 -15.11 -30.52
N TYR A 505 14.71 -15.72 -29.46
CA TYR A 505 13.31 -15.63 -29.06
C TYR A 505 12.87 -14.20 -28.73
N ASN A 506 13.79 -13.37 -28.24
CA ASN A 506 13.49 -11.95 -27.86
C ASN A 506 13.36 -11.04 -29.10
N TYR A 507 13.94 -11.44 -30.26
CA TYR A 507 13.93 -10.67 -31.50
C TYR A 507 13.03 -11.31 -32.57
N GLN A 508 12.08 -12.16 -32.18
CA GLN A 508 11.06 -12.73 -33.05
C GLN A 508 9.71 -12.02 -32.84
N ASP A 509 8.88 -12.14 -33.86
CA ASP A 509 7.49 -11.76 -33.76
C ASP A 509 6.80 -12.61 -32.69
N LEU A 510 6.02 -11.98 -31.83
CA LEU A 510 5.46 -12.66 -30.68
C LEU A 510 3.99 -12.28 -30.48
N PHE A 511 3.16 -13.28 -30.25
CA PHE A 511 1.76 -13.12 -29.93
C PHE A 511 1.47 -13.64 -28.53
N ILE A 512 1.07 -12.76 -27.61
CA ILE A 512 0.76 -13.10 -26.23
C ILE A 512 -0.70 -12.75 -25.96
N LEU A 513 -1.55 -13.76 -25.77
CA LEU A 513 -2.91 -13.56 -25.26
C LEU A 513 -2.98 -14.19 -23.88
N ARG A 514 -3.24 -13.36 -22.87
CA ARG A 514 -3.25 -13.78 -21.48
C ARG A 514 -4.54 -13.41 -20.75
N THR A 515 -4.84 -14.21 -19.74
CA THR A 515 -5.85 -13.94 -18.70
C THR A 515 -5.12 -13.84 -17.38
N GLY A 516 -5.51 -12.91 -16.52
CA GLY A 516 -4.83 -12.69 -15.24
C GLY A 516 -5.78 -12.34 -14.11
N PHE A 517 -5.40 -12.68 -12.90
CA PHE A 517 -6.10 -12.30 -11.68
C PHE A 517 -5.11 -11.77 -10.66
N GLY A 518 -5.41 -10.64 -10.07
CA GLY A 518 -4.62 -9.97 -9.05
C GLY A 518 -5.43 -9.63 -7.82
N VAL A 519 -4.80 -9.75 -6.66
CA VAL A 519 -5.35 -9.31 -5.37
C VAL A 519 -4.29 -8.44 -4.69
N ASN A 520 -4.70 -7.25 -4.26
CA ASN A 520 -3.85 -6.35 -3.50
C ASN A 520 -4.53 -6.02 -2.17
N TYR A 521 -3.81 -6.14 -1.08
CA TYR A 521 -4.21 -5.70 0.24
C TYR A 521 -3.32 -4.54 0.69
N SER A 522 -3.91 -3.48 1.22
CA SER A 522 -3.19 -2.31 1.71
C SER A 522 -3.75 -1.88 3.07
N GLY A 523 -3.13 -2.38 4.13
CA GLY A 523 -3.41 -1.98 5.51
C GLY A 523 -2.42 -0.92 6.01
N ALA A 524 -2.60 -0.45 7.24
CA ALA A 524 -1.79 0.63 7.83
C ALA A 524 -0.30 0.29 7.96
N ASN A 525 0.02 -0.97 8.27
CA ASN A 525 1.38 -1.43 8.55
C ASN A 525 1.80 -2.65 7.74
N GLN A 526 0.96 -3.12 6.86
CA GLN A 526 1.24 -4.27 6.00
C GLN A 526 0.51 -4.17 4.69
N ALA A 527 1.14 -4.68 3.64
CA ALA A 527 0.57 -4.76 2.32
C ALA A 527 0.97 -6.10 1.68
N PHE A 528 0.10 -6.68 0.88
CA PHE A 528 0.50 -7.77 0.00
C PHE A 528 -0.13 -7.62 -1.38
N ARG A 529 0.57 -8.16 -2.37
CA ARG A 529 0.12 -8.28 -3.75
C ARG A 529 0.34 -9.72 -4.19
N ALA A 530 -0.70 -10.34 -4.71
CA ALA A 530 -0.60 -11.64 -5.38
C ALA A 530 -1.19 -11.52 -6.77
N ARG A 531 -0.48 -12.01 -7.80
CA ARG A 531 -0.93 -12.00 -9.18
C ARG A 531 -0.66 -13.32 -9.85
N MET A 532 -1.68 -13.86 -10.53
CA MET A 532 -1.57 -15.03 -11.38
C MET A 532 -1.89 -14.65 -12.84
N GLU A 533 -1.11 -15.16 -13.77
CA GLU A 533 -1.25 -14.90 -15.20
C GLU A 533 -1.14 -16.21 -15.97
N LEU A 534 -2.08 -16.47 -16.87
CA LEU A 534 -2.10 -17.63 -17.74
C LEU A 534 -2.15 -17.15 -19.20
N ALA A 535 -1.16 -17.48 -19.99
CA ALA A 535 -1.08 -17.09 -21.40
C ALA A 535 -1.25 -18.28 -22.33
N GLY A 536 -1.83 -18.05 -23.50
CA GLY A 536 -1.95 -18.98 -24.60
C GLY A 536 -2.98 -20.10 -24.43
N ASN A 537 -3.57 -20.28 -23.24
CA ASN A 537 -4.52 -21.38 -22.99
C ASN A 537 -5.80 -21.25 -23.82
N LEU A 538 -6.34 -20.04 -23.94
CA LEU A 538 -7.51 -19.77 -24.77
C LEU A 538 -7.22 -20.09 -26.25
N LEU A 539 -6.07 -19.66 -26.76
CA LEU A 539 -5.65 -19.97 -28.15
C LEU A 539 -5.42 -21.45 -28.34
N ASN A 540 -4.82 -22.13 -27.37
CA ASN A 540 -4.60 -23.57 -27.44
C ASN A 540 -5.94 -24.34 -27.43
N GLY A 541 -6.93 -23.93 -26.68
CA GLY A 541 -8.29 -24.49 -26.72
C GLY A 541 -8.97 -24.24 -28.07
N LEU A 542 -8.88 -23.03 -28.59
CA LEU A 542 -9.42 -22.67 -29.90
C LEU A 542 -8.69 -23.37 -31.05
N SER A 543 -7.42 -23.70 -30.92
CA SER A 543 -6.63 -24.35 -31.95
C SER A 543 -7.13 -25.76 -32.33
N GLY A 544 -7.85 -26.42 -31.41
CA GLY A 544 -8.53 -27.70 -31.68
C GLY A 544 -9.77 -27.53 -32.56
N VAL A 545 -10.43 -26.38 -32.50
CA VAL A 545 -11.64 -26.05 -33.28
C VAL A 545 -11.28 -25.44 -34.63
N PHE A 546 -10.32 -24.53 -34.68
CA PHE A 546 -9.95 -23.73 -35.87
C PHE A 546 -8.72 -24.28 -36.62
N ASN A 547 -8.19 -25.41 -36.22
CA ASN A 547 -7.10 -26.12 -36.89
C ASN A 547 -5.88 -25.25 -37.22
N PHE A 548 -5.28 -24.64 -36.22
CA PHE A 548 -4.13 -23.73 -36.37
C PHE A 548 -2.93 -24.46 -37.05
N LYS A 549 -2.32 -23.81 -38.03
CA LYS A 549 -1.12 -24.32 -38.71
C LYS A 549 0.07 -24.41 -37.74
N LYS A 550 0.98 -25.34 -38.01
CA LYS A 550 2.25 -25.43 -37.29
C LYS A 550 3.36 -24.86 -38.15
N ASN A 551 4.32 -24.18 -37.52
CA ASN A 551 5.55 -23.74 -38.19
C ASN A 551 6.57 -24.89 -38.30
N SER A 552 7.76 -24.60 -38.86
CA SER A 552 8.87 -25.57 -39.03
C SER A 552 9.37 -26.15 -37.69
N GLU A 553 9.17 -25.43 -36.57
CA GLU A 553 9.53 -25.87 -35.21
C GLU A 553 8.41 -26.68 -34.53
N GLY A 554 7.33 -26.98 -35.22
CA GLY A 554 6.18 -27.72 -34.69
C GLY A 554 5.26 -26.91 -33.80
N LYS A 555 5.51 -25.61 -33.62
CA LYS A 555 4.70 -24.69 -32.81
C LYS A 555 3.44 -24.26 -33.56
N ARG A 556 2.32 -24.22 -32.89
CA ARG A 556 1.05 -23.72 -33.46
C ARG A 556 1.12 -22.20 -33.64
N THR A 557 0.62 -21.72 -34.76
CA THR A 557 0.68 -20.32 -35.14
C THR A 557 -0.71 -19.73 -35.37
N LEU A 558 -0.85 -18.47 -35.00
CA LEU A 558 -1.96 -17.58 -35.39
C LEU A 558 -1.38 -16.46 -36.26
N PHE A 559 -1.94 -16.22 -37.45
CA PHE A 559 -1.38 -15.29 -38.45
C PHE A 559 0.11 -15.55 -38.77
N ASN A 560 0.50 -16.82 -38.83
CA ASN A 560 1.88 -17.30 -39.03
C ASN A 560 2.87 -16.98 -37.90
N ILE A 561 2.38 -16.51 -36.76
CA ILE A 561 3.20 -16.16 -35.59
C ILE A 561 2.91 -17.16 -34.47
N ALA A 562 3.96 -17.70 -33.86
CA ALA A 562 3.83 -18.59 -32.72
C ALA A 562 3.34 -17.81 -31.49
N TYR A 563 2.28 -18.29 -30.83
CA TYR A 563 1.80 -17.67 -29.60
C TYR A 563 2.52 -18.22 -28.37
N ALA A 564 2.77 -17.36 -27.42
CA ALA A 564 3.37 -17.74 -26.13
C ALA A 564 2.36 -18.47 -25.23
N GLN A 565 2.84 -19.53 -24.55
CA GLN A 565 2.06 -20.31 -23.60
C GLN A 565 2.84 -20.49 -22.31
N TYR A 566 2.36 -19.88 -21.20
CA TYR A 566 3.00 -19.94 -19.89
C TYR A 566 2.00 -19.69 -18.75
N ALA A 567 2.40 -20.11 -17.56
CA ALA A 567 1.78 -19.72 -16.30
C ALA A 567 2.78 -18.90 -15.48
N LYS A 568 2.33 -17.78 -14.91
CA LYS A 568 3.16 -16.91 -14.08
C LYS A 568 2.42 -16.59 -12.78
N PHE A 569 3.17 -16.62 -11.67
CA PHE A 569 2.69 -16.24 -10.36
C PHE A 569 3.70 -15.30 -9.71
N ASP A 570 3.21 -14.17 -9.20
CA ASP A 570 3.99 -13.17 -8.47
C ASP A 570 3.33 -12.95 -7.09
N PHE A 571 4.15 -12.85 -6.04
CA PHE A 571 3.73 -12.54 -4.70
C PHE A 571 4.71 -11.57 -4.04
N ASP A 572 4.20 -10.47 -3.50
CA ASP A 572 4.97 -9.49 -2.74
C ASP A 572 4.27 -9.24 -1.40
N TYR A 573 5.02 -9.21 -0.32
CA TYR A 573 4.54 -8.89 1.02
C TYR A 573 5.46 -7.87 1.68
N THR A 574 4.88 -6.81 2.23
CA THR A 574 5.61 -5.78 2.98
C THR A 574 4.99 -5.62 4.36
N LYS A 575 5.82 -5.53 5.38
CA LYS A 575 5.42 -5.24 6.77
C LYS A 575 6.28 -4.15 7.36
N ILE A 576 5.65 -3.14 7.96
CA ILE A 576 6.32 -2.04 8.64
C ILE A 576 6.10 -2.18 10.14
N LEU A 577 7.20 -2.31 10.89
CA LEU A 577 7.22 -2.33 12.35
C LEU A 577 7.66 -0.93 12.81
N ARG A 578 6.77 -0.17 13.41
CA ARG A 578 7.08 1.16 13.97
C ARG A 578 7.51 1.00 15.41
N PHE A 579 8.71 1.47 15.74
CA PHE A 579 9.22 1.47 17.10
C PHE A 579 8.85 2.75 17.85
N ASP A 580 8.87 3.87 17.13
CA ASP A 580 8.46 5.18 17.60
C ASP A 580 8.06 6.07 16.39
N GLU A 581 7.82 7.35 16.62
CA GLU A 581 7.40 8.30 15.58
C GLU A 581 8.47 8.53 14.49
N ARG A 582 9.73 8.25 14.80
CA ARG A 582 10.88 8.51 13.91
C ARG A 582 11.55 7.25 13.38
N ASN A 583 11.33 6.10 14.05
CA ASN A 583 12.06 4.87 13.77
C ASN A 583 11.13 3.74 13.36
N SER A 584 11.46 3.07 12.29
CA SER A 584 10.69 1.93 11.78
C SER A 584 11.59 0.90 11.10
N LEU A 585 11.16 -0.35 11.09
CA LEU A 585 11.75 -1.44 10.33
C LEU A 585 10.74 -1.90 9.27
N ALA A 586 11.11 -1.77 8.00
CA ALA A 586 10.35 -2.29 6.87
C ALA A 586 10.95 -3.64 6.45
N LEU A 587 10.10 -4.64 6.37
CA LEU A 587 10.43 -5.99 5.89
C LEU A 587 9.68 -6.25 4.60
N HIS A 588 10.36 -6.75 3.59
CA HIS A 588 9.78 -7.12 2.30
C HIS A 588 10.19 -8.53 1.92
N GLY A 589 9.25 -9.28 1.35
CA GLY A 589 9.48 -10.57 0.73
C GLY A 589 8.76 -10.64 -0.61
N GLY A 590 9.51 -10.85 -1.68
CA GLY A 590 9.02 -11.00 -3.05
C GLY A 590 9.36 -12.37 -3.61
N PHE A 591 8.38 -13.03 -4.20
CA PHE A 591 8.54 -14.31 -4.88
C PHE A 591 7.84 -14.27 -6.22
N GLY A 592 8.51 -14.76 -7.26
CA GLY A 592 7.94 -14.90 -8.59
C GLY A 592 8.37 -16.21 -9.25
N ILE A 593 7.45 -16.81 -9.98
CA ILE A 593 7.72 -18.00 -10.81
C ILE A 593 6.92 -17.91 -12.11
N ALA A 594 7.57 -18.25 -13.22
CA ALA A 594 6.95 -18.30 -14.54
C ALA A 594 7.38 -19.58 -15.27
N ILE A 595 6.42 -20.36 -15.70
CA ILE A 595 6.62 -21.69 -16.25
C ILE A 595 6.14 -21.70 -17.70
N PRO A 596 7.05 -21.80 -18.70
CA PRO A 596 6.66 -22.02 -20.09
C PRO A 596 6.24 -23.48 -20.30
N TYR A 597 5.17 -23.69 -21.05
CA TYR A 597 4.67 -25.02 -21.39
C TYR A 597 3.99 -25.03 -22.76
N GLY A 598 3.62 -26.23 -23.25
CA GLY A 598 2.84 -26.39 -24.45
C GLY A 598 3.53 -25.81 -25.69
N ASN A 599 3.02 -24.72 -26.21
CA ASN A 599 3.53 -24.05 -27.39
C ASN A 599 4.83 -23.26 -27.18
N SER A 600 5.25 -23.08 -25.93
CA SER A 600 6.45 -22.33 -25.55
C SER A 600 7.49 -23.20 -24.84
N THR A 601 8.72 -23.15 -25.30
CA THR A 601 9.88 -23.77 -24.64
C THR A 601 10.63 -22.81 -23.77
N VAL A 602 10.55 -21.50 -24.04
CA VAL A 602 11.20 -20.41 -23.36
C VAL A 602 10.16 -19.32 -23.08
N LEU A 603 10.33 -18.58 -21.98
CA LEU A 603 9.49 -17.42 -21.66
C LEU A 603 9.82 -16.22 -22.54
N PRO A 604 8.82 -15.44 -22.96
CA PRO A 604 9.06 -14.11 -23.51
C PRO A 604 9.93 -13.28 -22.58
N PHE A 605 10.88 -12.54 -23.12
CA PHE A 605 11.81 -11.70 -22.34
C PHE A 605 11.08 -10.78 -21.35
N GLU A 606 10.00 -10.16 -21.77
CA GLU A 606 9.17 -9.27 -20.97
C GLU A 606 8.52 -9.96 -19.75
N LYS A 607 8.51 -11.28 -19.73
CA LYS A 607 7.91 -12.09 -18.67
C LYS A 607 8.94 -12.75 -17.77
N ARG A 608 10.20 -12.71 -18.15
CA ARG A 608 11.32 -13.20 -17.35
C ARG A 608 11.63 -12.25 -16.19
N TYR A 609 12.22 -12.80 -15.17
CA TYR A 609 12.66 -12.04 -14.00
C TYR A 609 14.11 -11.60 -14.14
N PHE A 610 14.43 -10.49 -13.51
CA PHE A 610 15.79 -10.01 -13.31
C PHE A 610 15.96 -9.52 -11.86
N SER A 611 17.21 -9.47 -11.38
CA SER A 611 17.55 -9.03 -10.03
C SER A 611 18.69 -8.01 -10.05
N GLY A 612 18.85 -7.30 -8.92
CA GLY A 612 19.71 -6.14 -8.78
C GLY A 612 18.98 -4.82 -9.02
N GLY A 613 19.63 -3.73 -8.67
CA GLY A 613 19.07 -2.38 -8.75
C GLY A 613 18.42 -1.88 -7.46
N ALA A 614 17.94 -0.66 -7.50
CA ALA A 614 17.47 0.10 -6.34
C ALA A 614 16.28 -0.51 -5.58
N ASN A 615 15.50 -1.39 -6.21
CA ASN A 615 14.28 -1.98 -5.64
C ASN A 615 14.35 -3.53 -5.47
N SER A 616 15.53 -4.11 -5.52
CA SER A 616 15.78 -5.54 -5.35
C SER A 616 17.00 -5.73 -4.44
N VAL A 617 18.08 -6.35 -4.91
CA VAL A 617 19.32 -6.54 -4.15
C VAL A 617 20.30 -5.43 -4.48
N ARG A 618 20.42 -4.42 -3.64
CA ARG A 618 21.11 -3.13 -3.90
C ARG A 618 22.65 -3.20 -3.93
N GLY A 619 23.23 -4.37 -3.74
CA GLY A 619 24.67 -4.58 -3.97
C GLY A 619 25.03 -4.77 -5.43
N TRP A 620 24.05 -4.89 -6.34
CA TRP A 620 24.22 -5.11 -7.77
C TRP A 620 23.50 -4.04 -8.58
N SER A 621 24.06 -3.67 -9.70
CA SER A 621 23.37 -2.84 -10.70
C SER A 621 22.14 -3.55 -11.25
N VAL A 622 21.29 -2.80 -11.95
CA VAL A 622 20.09 -3.37 -12.59
C VAL A 622 20.49 -4.51 -13.54
N ARG A 623 19.89 -5.68 -13.37
CA ARG A 623 20.15 -6.90 -14.18
C ARG A 623 21.59 -7.43 -14.09
N GLU A 624 22.32 -7.12 -13.05
CA GLU A 624 23.68 -7.66 -12.87
C GLU A 624 23.69 -8.99 -12.10
N LEU A 625 22.64 -9.31 -11.35
CA LEU A 625 22.62 -10.48 -10.46
C LEU A 625 21.93 -11.69 -11.09
N GLY A 626 22.62 -12.83 -11.08
CA GLY A 626 22.08 -14.15 -11.45
C GLY A 626 21.96 -14.39 -12.97
N PRO A 627 21.32 -15.46 -13.38
CA PRO A 627 20.63 -16.48 -12.58
C PRO A 627 21.59 -17.41 -11.84
N GLY A 628 21.23 -17.80 -10.60
CA GLY A 628 21.99 -18.68 -9.76
C GLY A 628 23.46 -18.22 -9.56
N LYS A 629 24.40 -19.03 -10.06
CA LYS A 629 25.85 -18.73 -10.06
C LYS A 629 26.37 -18.13 -11.35
N PHE A 630 25.49 -17.87 -12.32
CA PHE A 630 25.90 -17.30 -13.61
C PHE A 630 26.42 -15.87 -13.44
N LYS A 631 27.60 -15.59 -14.00
CA LYS A 631 28.31 -14.31 -13.87
C LYS A 631 28.42 -13.51 -15.16
N GLY A 632 27.61 -13.85 -16.16
CA GLY A 632 27.70 -13.27 -17.49
C GLY A 632 28.67 -14.01 -18.42
N VAL A 633 28.77 -13.55 -19.64
CA VAL A 633 29.68 -14.11 -20.65
C VAL A 633 31.04 -13.43 -20.51
N ASP A 634 32.10 -14.23 -20.41
CA ASP A 634 33.49 -13.75 -20.22
C ASP A 634 33.68 -12.79 -19.03
N GLY A 635 32.81 -12.93 -17.99
CA GLY A 635 32.85 -12.07 -16.80
C GLY A 635 32.30 -10.66 -17.02
N ARG A 636 31.75 -10.37 -18.20
CA ARG A 636 31.01 -9.11 -18.48
C ARG A 636 29.53 -9.28 -18.21
N ILE A 637 28.90 -8.20 -17.80
CA ILE A 637 27.44 -8.16 -17.59
C ILE A 637 26.74 -8.37 -18.94
N ASP A 638 25.94 -9.43 -19.02
CA ASP A 638 25.08 -9.69 -20.16
C ASP A 638 23.61 -9.47 -19.75
N PHE A 639 23.13 -8.25 -19.95
CA PHE A 639 21.78 -7.85 -19.57
C PHE A 639 20.65 -8.72 -20.16
N ILE A 640 20.93 -9.45 -21.23
CA ILE A 640 19.93 -10.29 -21.91
C ILE A 640 19.89 -11.67 -21.27
N ASN A 641 21.04 -12.27 -21.00
CA ASN A 641 21.13 -13.59 -20.41
C ASN A 641 21.04 -13.58 -18.87
N GLN A 642 21.21 -12.41 -18.21
CA GLN A 642 21.00 -12.28 -16.78
C GLN A 642 19.51 -12.14 -16.42
N THR A 643 18.73 -13.10 -16.86
CA THR A 643 17.29 -13.22 -16.61
C THR A 643 16.93 -14.64 -16.17
N GLY A 644 15.88 -14.80 -15.39
CA GLY A 644 15.42 -16.09 -14.86
C GLY A 644 13.93 -16.32 -15.02
N ASP A 645 13.52 -17.54 -14.74
CA ASP A 645 12.13 -17.97 -14.71
C ASP A 645 11.53 -17.92 -13.30
N MET A 646 12.39 -17.77 -12.28
CA MET A 646 12.02 -17.67 -10.87
C MET A 646 12.83 -16.56 -10.19
N LYS A 647 12.24 -15.89 -9.21
CA LYS A 647 12.84 -14.80 -8.43
C LYS A 647 12.50 -14.94 -6.96
N LEU A 648 13.46 -14.60 -6.11
CA LEU A 648 13.29 -14.40 -4.67
C LEU A 648 13.99 -13.11 -4.26
N ASP A 649 13.27 -12.21 -3.61
CA ASP A 649 13.81 -11.01 -2.95
C ASP A 649 13.39 -10.98 -1.49
N LEU A 650 14.33 -10.74 -0.61
CA LEU A 650 14.12 -10.54 0.84
C LEU A 650 14.86 -9.29 1.26
N ASN A 651 14.16 -8.32 1.82
CA ASN A 651 14.73 -7.04 2.18
C ASN A 651 14.33 -6.66 3.59
N ALA A 652 15.28 -6.13 4.35
CA ALA A 652 15.07 -5.54 5.66
C ALA A 652 15.70 -4.14 5.66
N GLU A 653 14.89 -3.12 5.94
CA GLU A 653 15.34 -1.73 5.92
C GLU A 653 14.90 -1.02 7.20
N TYR A 654 15.88 -0.66 8.04
CA TYR A 654 15.65 0.19 9.19
C TYR A 654 15.70 1.65 8.75
N ARG A 655 14.65 2.40 9.01
CA ARG A 655 14.46 3.80 8.64
C ARG A 655 14.44 4.66 9.88
N THR A 656 15.16 5.78 9.85
CA THR A 656 15.20 6.76 10.94
C THR A 656 15.11 8.17 10.39
N HIS A 657 14.24 8.98 10.99
CA HIS A 657 14.17 10.41 10.68
C HIS A 657 15.33 11.14 11.34
N LEU A 658 16.09 11.90 10.56
CA LEU A 658 17.22 12.67 11.05
C LEU A 658 16.75 14.08 11.47
N PHE A 659 16.56 14.94 10.52
CA PHE A 659 16.11 16.32 10.72
C PHE A 659 15.50 16.86 9.42
N TRP A 660 14.69 17.89 9.53
CA TRP A 660 14.02 18.54 8.41
C TRP A 660 13.25 17.52 7.54
N LYS A 661 13.63 17.31 6.30
CA LYS A 661 13.06 16.33 5.36
C LYS A 661 14.03 15.18 5.06
N LEU A 662 15.05 15.02 5.86
CA LEU A 662 16.10 14.02 5.66
C LEU A 662 15.87 12.82 6.56
N ASP A 663 15.76 11.65 5.94
CA ASP A 663 15.72 10.36 6.61
C ASP A 663 16.97 9.56 6.22
N ALA A 664 17.47 8.74 7.14
CA ALA A 664 18.49 7.75 6.86
C ALA A 664 17.90 6.34 6.89
N ALA A 665 18.52 5.43 6.17
CA ALA A 665 18.21 4.02 6.23
C ALA A 665 19.47 3.17 6.29
N ALA A 666 19.38 2.04 7.00
CA ALA A 666 20.33 0.95 6.92
C ALA A 666 19.58 -0.28 6.43
N PHE A 667 20.16 -1.02 5.48
CA PHE A 667 19.46 -2.13 4.88
C PHE A 667 20.33 -3.38 4.71
N ILE A 668 19.64 -4.50 4.65
CA ILE A 668 20.16 -5.80 4.24
C ILE A 668 19.19 -6.36 3.22
N ASP A 669 19.73 -6.72 2.05
CA ASP A 669 18.98 -7.31 0.96
C ASP A 669 19.54 -8.70 0.65
N ALA A 670 18.67 -9.66 0.39
CA ALA A 670 19.04 -11.01 -0.01
C ALA A 670 18.13 -11.48 -1.14
N GLY A 671 18.67 -12.20 -2.11
CA GLY A 671 17.86 -12.72 -3.19
C GLY A 671 18.67 -13.23 -4.38
N ASN A 672 17.96 -13.72 -5.35
CA ASN A 672 18.52 -14.12 -6.66
C ASN A 672 17.38 -14.42 -7.63
N ILE A 673 17.74 -14.70 -8.88
CA ILE A 673 16.88 -15.30 -9.89
C ILE A 673 17.42 -16.66 -10.28
N TRP A 674 16.58 -17.52 -10.85
CA TRP A 674 16.96 -18.84 -11.34
C TRP A 674 16.20 -19.19 -12.61
N THR A 675 16.76 -20.08 -13.40
CA THR A 675 16.05 -20.75 -14.48
C THR A 675 15.44 -22.05 -13.98
N LEU A 676 14.29 -22.44 -14.49
CA LEU A 676 13.65 -23.72 -14.17
C LEU A 676 14.24 -24.88 -14.99
N ARG A 677 14.82 -24.55 -16.16
CA ARG A 677 15.49 -25.51 -17.04
C ARG A 677 16.98 -25.20 -17.07
N ASP A 678 17.76 -26.22 -17.41
CA ASP A 678 19.18 -26.02 -17.68
C ASP A 678 19.34 -25.44 -19.11
N TYR A 679 19.95 -24.26 -19.17
CA TYR A 679 20.28 -23.58 -20.41
C TYR A 679 21.81 -23.52 -20.55
N ALA A 680 22.32 -23.99 -21.68
CA ALA A 680 23.76 -23.96 -22.00
C ALA A 680 24.33 -22.53 -21.90
N ASP A 681 23.51 -21.53 -22.17
CA ASP A 681 23.85 -20.10 -22.13
C ASP A 681 23.91 -19.50 -20.73
N GLN A 682 23.41 -20.23 -19.74
CA GLN A 682 23.32 -19.78 -18.33
C GLN A 682 23.84 -20.86 -17.36
N PRO A 683 25.10 -21.28 -17.49
CA PRO A 683 25.66 -22.35 -16.68
C PRO A 683 25.59 -22.04 -15.18
N GLY A 684 25.06 -22.97 -14.38
CA GLY A 684 24.85 -22.79 -12.94
C GLY A 684 23.64 -21.92 -12.58
N GLY A 685 22.80 -21.56 -13.58
CA GLY A 685 21.60 -20.75 -13.38
C GLY A 685 20.36 -21.55 -12.94
N GLN A 686 20.38 -22.88 -13.06
CA GLN A 686 19.23 -23.72 -12.78
C GLN A 686 18.91 -23.78 -11.29
N PHE A 687 17.61 -23.67 -10.95
CA PHE A 687 17.10 -23.83 -9.59
C PHE A 687 17.17 -25.29 -9.13
N SER A 688 17.64 -25.49 -7.91
CA SER A 688 17.59 -26.79 -7.22
C SER A 688 17.27 -26.59 -5.75
N PHE A 689 16.28 -27.30 -5.25
CA PHE A 689 15.93 -27.28 -3.81
C PHE A 689 17.10 -27.71 -2.90
N LYS A 690 18.04 -28.49 -3.42
CA LYS A 690 19.20 -28.97 -2.66
C LYS A 690 20.31 -27.92 -2.50
N SER A 691 20.34 -26.90 -3.38
CA SER A 691 21.50 -25.99 -3.46
C SER A 691 21.15 -24.50 -3.60
N PHE A 692 19.87 -24.13 -3.74
CA PHE A 692 19.48 -22.73 -4.00
C PHE A 692 19.93 -21.77 -2.89
N TYR A 693 19.97 -22.23 -1.64
CA TYR A 693 20.42 -21.41 -0.51
C TYR A 693 21.90 -21.00 -0.61
N ASN A 694 22.74 -21.79 -1.28
CA ASN A 694 24.14 -21.45 -1.57
C ASN A 694 24.28 -20.49 -2.78
N GLN A 695 23.17 -20.13 -3.40
CA GLN A 695 23.10 -19.23 -4.54
C GLN A 695 22.43 -17.91 -4.17
N ILE A 696 22.05 -17.72 -2.91
CA ILE A 696 21.46 -16.47 -2.45
C ILE A 696 22.57 -15.42 -2.35
N ALA A 697 22.40 -14.33 -3.07
CA ALA A 697 23.23 -13.14 -2.97
C ALA A 697 22.77 -12.31 -1.76
N VAL A 698 23.73 -11.71 -1.05
CA VAL A 698 23.43 -10.83 0.09
C VAL A 698 24.16 -9.51 -0.08
N ALA A 699 23.46 -8.42 0.16
CA ALA A 699 24.00 -7.06 0.19
C ALA A 699 23.63 -6.36 1.49
N TYR A 700 24.41 -5.37 1.87
CA TYR A 700 24.11 -4.45 2.96
C TYR A 700 24.44 -3.02 2.52
N GLY A 701 23.89 -2.05 3.20
CA GLY A 701 24.19 -0.67 2.83
C GLY A 701 23.49 0.38 3.67
N LEU A 702 23.78 1.60 3.30
CA LEU A 702 23.21 2.80 3.88
C LEU A 702 22.55 3.64 2.79
N GLY A 703 21.53 4.36 3.17
CA GLY A 703 20.84 5.25 2.24
C GLY A 703 20.34 6.51 2.90
N LEU A 704 20.23 7.56 2.08
CA LEU A 704 19.61 8.83 2.44
C LEU A 704 18.32 9.01 1.66
N ARG A 705 17.32 9.61 2.30
CA ARG A 705 16.03 9.91 1.72
C ARG A 705 15.70 11.37 1.97
N LEU A 706 15.41 12.10 0.88
CA LEU A 706 14.84 13.44 0.95
C LEU A 706 13.33 13.35 0.71
N ASN A 707 12.56 13.50 1.77
CA ASN A 707 11.11 13.40 1.76
C ASN A 707 10.47 14.78 1.58
N PHE A 708 9.90 15.05 0.39
CA PHE A 708 9.27 16.30 0.01
C PHE A 708 7.74 16.25 0.09
N ASP A 709 7.15 15.31 0.86
CA ASP A 709 5.72 15.06 1.02
C ASP A 709 5.05 14.49 -0.24
N TYR A 710 5.35 15.02 -1.44
CA TYR A 710 4.83 14.56 -2.73
C TYR A 710 5.69 13.48 -3.38
N PHE A 711 6.98 13.48 -3.10
CA PHE A 711 7.94 12.49 -3.60
C PHE A 711 9.13 12.37 -2.66
N ILE A 712 9.79 11.23 -2.74
CA ILE A 712 10.99 10.93 -1.95
C ILE A 712 12.13 10.70 -2.93
N LEU A 713 13.20 11.50 -2.81
CA LEU A 713 14.46 11.21 -3.49
C LEU A 713 15.30 10.29 -2.62
N ARG A 714 15.83 9.25 -3.22
CA ARG A 714 16.57 8.20 -2.53
C ARG A 714 17.95 8.02 -3.13
N PHE A 715 18.95 7.96 -2.26
CA PHE A 715 20.35 7.73 -2.57
C PHE A 715 20.81 6.55 -1.73
N ASP A 716 21.06 5.41 -2.35
CA ASP A 716 21.48 4.18 -1.67
C ASP A 716 22.90 3.79 -2.09
N GLY A 717 23.77 3.55 -1.11
CA GLY A 717 25.07 2.92 -1.30
C GLY A 717 25.02 1.49 -0.80
N GLY A 718 25.08 0.52 -1.72
CA GLY A 718 25.05 -0.90 -1.44
C GLY A 718 26.42 -1.56 -1.57
N MET A 719 26.73 -2.50 -0.67
CA MET A 719 27.92 -3.33 -0.67
C MET A 719 27.51 -4.79 -0.80
N LYS A 720 28.21 -5.54 -1.62
CA LYS A 720 28.06 -7.01 -1.70
C LYS A 720 28.60 -7.63 -0.41
N ALA A 721 27.83 -8.53 0.18
CA ALA A 721 28.25 -9.34 1.34
C ALA A 721 28.57 -10.77 0.93
N ILE A 722 27.68 -11.41 0.18
CA ILE A 722 27.84 -12.74 -0.40
C ILE A 722 27.55 -12.65 -1.88
N ASN A 723 28.50 -13.04 -2.71
CA ASN A 723 28.37 -13.07 -4.16
C ASN A 723 28.43 -14.52 -4.67
N PRO A 724 27.30 -15.13 -5.05
CA PRO A 724 27.23 -16.54 -5.44
C PRO A 724 27.89 -16.84 -6.79
N ALA A 725 28.16 -15.82 -7.60
CA ALA A 725 28.77 -15.98 -8.92
C ALA A 725 30.26 -16.38 -8.86
N TYR A 726 30.91 -16.22 -7.70
CA TYR A 726 32.32 -16.53 -7.53
C TYR A 726 32.54 -17.70 -6.57
N THR A 727 33.61 -18.44 -6.81
CA THR A 727 34.02 -19.60 -5.99
C THR A 727 35.20 -19.30 -5.09
N SER A 728 35.97 -18.24 -5.39
CA SER A 728 37.07 -17.82 -4.53
C SER A 728 36.52 -17.25 -3.22
N THR A 729 37.12 -17.62 -2.08
CA THR A 729 36.70 -17.17 -0.74
C THR A 729 36.63 -15.65 -0.64
N GLU A 730 37.56 -14.95 -1.26
CA GLU A 730 37.67 -13.48 -1.20
C GLU A 730 36.56 -12.76 -1.96
N GLU A 731 36.16 -13.32 -3.11
CA GLU A 731 35.11 -12.71 -3.93
C GLU A 731 33.71 -13.19 -3.54
N HIS A 732 33.60 -14.45 -3.07
CA HIS A 732 32.35 -15.02 -2.61
C HIS A 732 31.87 -14.36 -1.30
N TYR A 733 32.77 -14.24 -0.32
CA TYR A 733 32.50 -13.63 0.98
C TYR A 733 33.05 -12.20 1.05
N ALA A 734 32.55 -11.32 0.18
CA ALA A 734 32.97 -9.93 0.09
C ALA A 734 32.80 -9.15 1.41
N LEU A 735 31.91 -9.58 2.31
CA LEU A 735 31.76 -9.00 3.66
C LEU A 735 33.07 -9.02 4.45
N TRP A 736 33.87 -10.10 4.34
CA TRP A 736 35.13 -10.26 5.06
C TRP A 736 36.31 -9.71 4.27
N HIS A 737 36.16 -9.56 2.94
CA HIS A 737 37.21 -9.08 2.02
C HIS A 737 36.67 -7.94 1.13
N PRO A 738 36.20 -6.81 1.74
CA PRO A 738 35.53 -5.76 0.99
C PRO A 738 36.46 -5.03 0.03
N ASN A 739 36.00 -4.85 -1.21
CA ASN A 739 36.70 -4.07 -2.23
C ASN A 739 35.71 -3.08 -2.86
N LEU A 740 35.89 -1.78 -2.60
CA LEU A 740 34.96 -0.76 -3.06
C LEU A 740 34.80 -0.70 -4.58
N LYS A 741 35.83 -1.02 -5.35
CA LYS A 741 35.72 -1.00 -6.82
C LYS A 741 34.90 -2.16 -7.37
N ARG A 742 34.93 -3.30 -6.70
CA ARG A 742 34.23 -4.54 -7.10
C ARG A 742 32.84 -4.63 -6.48
N ASP A 743 32.72 -4.24 -5.21
CA ASP A 743 31.57 -4.62 -4.37
C ASP A 743 30.59 -3.48 -4.07
N PHE A 744 30.97 -2.22 -4.35
CA PHE A 744 30.12 -1.05 -4.11
C PHE A 744 29.28 -0.71 -5.32
N THR A 745 28.00 -0.44 -5.07
CA THR A 745 27.07 0.05 -6.09
C THR A 745 26.26 1.23 -5.52
N PHE A 746 26.14 2.28 -6.29
CA PHE A 746 25.36 3.46 -5.96
C PHE A 746 24.06 3.46 -6.74
N HIS A 747 22.94 3.74 -6.05
CA HIS A 747 21.63 3.86 -6.67
C HIS A 747 21.00 5.19 -6.36
N PHE A 748 20.48 5.83 -7.40
CA PHE A 748 19.56 6.95 -7.31
C PHE A 748 18.17 6.48 -7.70
N ALA A 749 17.16 6.78 -6.90
CA ALA A 749 15.78 6.40 -7.20
C ALA A 749 14.77 7.40 -6.63
N VAL A 750 13.54 7.34 -7.12
CA VAL A 750 12.40 8.11 -6.62
C VAL A 750 11.39 7.16 -5.97
N GLY A 751 10.93 7.50 -4.77
CA GLY A 751 10.05 6.66 -3.96
C GLY A 751 10.78 5.71 -3.01
N LEU A 752 10.01 4.97 -2.20
CA LEU A 752 10.54 3.92 -1.32
C LEU A 752 10.78 2.63 -2.13
N PRO A 753 11.69 1.73 -1.68
CA PRO A 753 12.01 0.52 -2.44
C PRO A 753 10.86 -0.50 -2.44
N PHE A 754 10.03 -0.50 -1.38
CA PHE A 754 8.90 -1.39 -1.16
C PHE A 754 7.96 -0.81 -0.09
#